data_c7bf1d4811d87f6f45e765e086b2c2d1
#
_entry.id   c7bf1d4811d87f6f45e765e086b2c2d1
#
_cell.length_a   1.000
_cell.length_b   1.000
_cell.length_c   1.000
_cell.angle_alpha   90.00
_cell.angle_beta   90.00
_cell.angle_gamma   90.00
#
_symmetry.space_group_name_H-M   'P 1'
#
loop_
_entity.id
_entity.type
_entity.pdbx_description
1 polymer ?
#
loop_
_entity_poly.entity_id
_entity_poly.type
_entity_poly.pdbx_seq_one_letter_code
_entity_poly.pdbx_strand_id
1 'polypeptide(L)'
;MKKLGVLIVFCLLLSLASCSRRDLYCVVSGCNDFQGNKSSCANNDLLDRLAEENFRIHRYATVDEVFAAAPENAGVLVLSGDYPSEGTVITEENVEVALKKSLKVFVEYPDQFGKQRVIAKDTLDLERIVVCDSLSEVLCPMDLLSFNKCIVNVYEQDAFGDAFNTSIVAAKVAGFDKAEYGLKDTPTKPVVLSDGKNFMISTTKLSQYAHDRYIPEFRTKSLVEYVISWLTGESVVFKKWTSLIHPAYNETEKLPSDARRRSVVKGIEWYYNGKFLVDKSWKESWADLYIGDGTKPVGPEVPSDFVDGDGSLGVLEGHMSTINYDGSQLYRYWMRADVQGESSFAFASASKLLNNPEYAKVAVNLLDYGFGEYRDGLRNDPESPSYGLLGWAITHKGNYYGDDNARYILGALGAAAFLNEHKFDKEIAEAIVGNFRTSGAKGFRGCILYEPELQKNGWKFFYNRELSNPHPHFEAWLWACYLWFYEQTGWETLLERTKLGIKETLDTYPDGWFWTNGIQQERARMILPLAWLYRVEPTKEHEQYLDFMMEELLKNQVPCGGIREELGDPSKSTFGKTPSNEKYGESEAPLIFDNGDPIADMLYTTNFAFVGLCEAAAATKKPEYVDALRKMNDFLIRIQVCSDEFKHLDGAWFRAFDYESWDYWASNADAGWGAWSTLTGWIQSWIVGTQVLLEENTSLWDLLSDMDMSDISKKVISDMMEDEK
;
A
#
# COMPACT_ATOMS: atom_id res chain seq x y z
N MET A 1 -1.74 -52.76 -43.41
CA MET A 1 -2.82 -52.75 -42.37
C MET A 1 -2.41 -53.19 -40.98
N LYS A 2 -1.36 -54.08 -40.79
CA LYS A 2 -0.92 -54.47 -39.41
C LYS A 2 -0.16 -53.37 -38.63
N LYS A 3 0.46 -52.37 -39.26
CA LYS A 3 1.19 -51.28 -38.57
C LYS A 3 0.27 -50.12 -38.13
N LEU A 4 -0.93 -50.01 -38.71
CA LEU A 4 -1.89 -48.95 -38.31
C LEU A 4 -2.69 -49.34 -37.07
N GLY A 5 -2.94 -50.64 -36.88
CA GLY A 5 -3.66 -51.14 -35.69
C GLY A 5 -2.87 -51.02 -34.38
N VAL A 6 -1.52 -51.15 -34.43
CA VAL A 6 -0.67 -51.04 -33.23
C VAL A 6 -0.54 -49.56 -32.78
N LEU A 7 -0.55 -48.62 -33.72
CA LEU A 7 -0.47 -47.18 -33.39
C LEU A 7 -1.78 -46.67 -32.76
N ILE A 8 -2.93 -47.16 -33.21
CA ILE A 8 -4.25 -46.80 -32.67
C ILE A 8 -4.44 -47.38 -31.26
N VAL A 9 -3.97 -48.62 -31.00
CA VAL A 9 -4.02 -49.24 -29.65
C VAL A 9 -3.07 -48.53 -28.70
N PHE A 10 -1.87 -48.08 -29.16
CA PHE A 10 -0.95 -47.32 -28.33
C PHE A 10 -1.46 -45.91 -28.02
N CYS A 11 -2.11 -45.22 -28.97
CA CYS A 11 -2.76 -43.94 -28.74
C CYS A 11 -4.01 -44.07 -27.84
N LEU A 12 -4.77 -45.17 -27.96
CA LEU A 12 -5.91 -45.45 -27.07
C LEU A 12 -5.46 -45.84 -25.66
N LEU A 13 -4.32 -46.52 -25.47
CA LEU A 13 -3.72 -46.80 -24.19
C LEU A 13 -3.12 -45.56 -23.53
N LEU A 14 -2.56 -44.62 -24.30
CA LEU A 14 -2.09 -43.32 -23.82
C LEU A 14 -3.25 -42.37 -23.49
N SER A 15 -4.42 -42.50 -24.16
CA SER A 15 -5.61 -41.69 -23.85
C SER A 15 -6.43 -42.26 -22.68
N LEU A 16 -6.22 -43.52 -22.28
CA LEU A 16 -6.85 -44.13 -21.09
C LEU A 16 -5.99 -43.95 -19.81
N ALA A 17 -4.75 -43.48 -19.90
CA ALA A 17 -3.88 -43.27 -18.76
C ALA A 17 -4.02 -41.89 -18.10
N SER A 18 -4.97 -41.04 -18.53
CA SER A 18 -5.03 -39.64 -18.07
C SER A 18 -6.31 -39.22 -17.35
N CYS A 19 -7.03 -40.15 -16.70
CA CYS A 19 -8.21 -39.77 -15.92
C CYS A 19 -8.42 -40.60 -14.65
N SER A 20 -7.35 -41.08 -14.00
CA SER A 20 -7.46 -41.55 -12.62
C SER A 20 -7.50 -40.34 -11.70
N ARG A 21 -8.63 -40.11 -11.00
CA ARG A 21 -8.70 -39.15 -9.90
C ARG A 21 -7.68 -39.56 -8.85
N ARG A 22 -6.92 -38.57 -8.35
CA ARG A 22 -5.97 -38.78 -7.24
C ARG A 22 -6.74 -38.77 -5.93
N ASP A 23 -6.60 -39.80 -5.13
CA ASP A 23 -7.31 -39.93 -3.84
C ASP A 23 -6.46 -39.32 -2.73
N LEU A 24 -7.05 -38.44 -1.93
CA LEU A 24 -6.52 -37.93 -0.68
C LEU A 24 -7.51 -38.16 0.45
N TYR A 25 -7.01 -38.46 1.62
CA TYR A 25 -7.80 -38.68 2.82
C TYR A 25 -7.66 -37.48 3.74
N CYS A 26 -8.76 -36.97 4.30
CA CYS A 26 -8.74 -35.71 5.02
C CYS A 26 -9.59 -35.71 6.27
N VAL A 27 -9.11 -35.09 7.33
CA VAL A 27 -9.84 -34.67 8.50
C VAL A 27 -9.59 -33.17 8.74
N VAL A 28 -10.64 -32.45 9.14
CA VAL A 28 -10.54 -31.05 9.58
C VAL A 28 -10.96 -31.02 11.04
N SER A 29 -10.03 -30.73 11.96
CA SER A 29 -10.30 -30.69 13.40
C SER A 29 -11.27 -29.56 13.78
N GLY A 30 -12.11 -29.80 14.78
CA GLY A 30 -13.08 -28.80 15.25
C GLY A 30 -14.36 -28.71 14.40
N CYS A 31 -14.47 -29.45 13.31
CA CYS A 31 -15.62 -29.44 12.41
C CYS A 31 -16.61 -30.56 12.76
N ASN A 32 -17.65 -30.23 13.50
CA ASN A 32 -18.70 -31.21 13.88
C ASN A 32 -19.83 -31.36 12.86
N ASP A 33 -19.86 -30.57 11.78
CA ASP A 33 -20.99 -30.55 10.87
C ASP A 33 -20.62 -30.82 9.41
N PHE A 34 -20.57 -32.11 9.05
CA PHE A 34 -20.37 -32.56 7.66
C PHE A 34 -21.66 -32.66 6.84
N GLN A 35 -22.81 -32.31 7.41
CA GLN A 35 -24.11 -32.39 6.75
C GLN A 35 -24.75 -31.01 6.51
N GLY A 36 -24.31 -30.32 5.47
CA GLY A 36 -25.19 -29.45 4.69
C GLY A 36 -25.40 -28.01 5.12
N ASN A 37 -24.84 -27.51 6.21
CA ASN A 37 -24.85 -26.07 6.53
C ASN A 37 -23.47 -25.45 6.32
N LYS A 38 -23.42 -24.30 5.61
CA LYS A 38 -22.21 -23.49 5.43
C LYS A 38 -21.72 -22.97 6.79
N SER A 39 -20.96 -23.80 7.52
CA SER A 39 -20.19 -23.36 8.67
C SER A 39 -18.78 -22.98 8.22
N SER A 40 -18.04 -22.22 9.02
CA SER A 40 -16.66 -21.79 8.78
C SER A 40 -15.68 -22.92 8.40
N CYS A 41 -16.04 -24.16 8.68
CA CYS A 41 -15.30 -25.38 8.30
C CYS A 41 -15.56 -25.86 6.87
N ALA A 42 -16.57 -25.33 6.18
CA ALA A 42 -16.91 -25.73 4.81
C ALA A 42 -16.01 -25.05 3.76
N ASN A 43 -15.49 -23.86 4.05
CA ASN A 43 -14.63 -23.09 3.16
C ASN A 43 -13.18 -23.26 3.60
N ASN A 44 -12.43 -24.06 2.85
CA ASN A 44 -11.00 -24.24 3.06
C ASN A 44 -10.30 -24.11 1.70
N ASP A 45 -9.48 -23.07 1.53
CA ASP A 45 -8.84 -22.72 0.26
C ASP A 45 -8.14 -23.91 -0.38
N LEU A 46 -7.43 -24.72 0.44
CA LEU A 46 -6.72 -25.89 -0.04
C LEU A 46 -7.66 -26.97 -0.56
N LEU A 47 -8.71 -27.30 0.20
CA LEU A 47 -9.66 -28.35 -0.18
C LEU A 47 -10.47 -27.96 -1.41
N ASP A 48 -10.84 -26.69 -1.53
CA ASP A 48 -11.54 -26.17 -2.72
C ASP A 48 -10.62 -26.23 -3.94
N ARG A 49 -9.36 -25.84 -3.80
CA ARG A 49 -8.36 -25.95 -4.87
C ARG A 49 -8.15 -27.39 -5.32
N LEU A 50 -7.98 -28.32 -4.39
CA LEU A 50 -7.79 -29.74 -4.70
C LEU A 50 -9.01 -30.33 -5.43
N ALA A 51 -10.24 -29.92 -5.04
CA ALA A 51 -11.45 -30.35 -5.72
C ALA A 51 -11.50 -29.87 -7.19
N GLU A 52 -11.05 -28.63 -7.46
CA GLU A 52 -10.97 -28.07 -8.81
C GLU A 52 -9.88 -28.75 -9.67
N GLU A 53 -8.81 -29.26 -9.07
CA GLU A 53 -7.70 -29.97 -9.73
C GLU A 53 -7.95 -31.49 -9.88
N ASN A 54 -9.21 -31.95 -9.77
CA ASN A 54 -9.65 -33.32 -9.92
C ASN A 54 -9.12 -34.30 -8.87
N PHE A 55 -8.80 -33.84 -7.66
CA PHE A 55 -8.59 -34.72 -6.53
C PHE A 55 -9.91 -35.25 -6.01
N ARG A 56 -9.91 -36.50 -5.54
CA ARG A 56 -11.02 -37.06 -4.77
C ARG A 56 -10.64 -36.97 -3.29
N ILE A 57 -11.37 -36.13 -2.55
CA ILE A 57 -11.14 -35.94 -1.13
C ILE A 57 -12.09 -36.84 -0.34
N HIS A 58 -11.54 -37.81 0.40
CA HIS A 58 -12.26 -38.66 1.33
C HIS A 58 -12.23 -38.02 2.71
N ARG A 59 -13.37 -37.46 3.17
CA ARG A 59 -13.46 -36.69 4.42
C ARG A 59 -13.93 -37.59 5.57
N TYR A 60 -13.28 -37.42 6.73
CA TYR A 60 -13.56 -38.15 7.97
C TYR A 60 -13.71 -37.18 9.14
N ALA A 61 -14.43 -37.62 10.21
CA ALA A 61 -14.70 -36.78 11.36
C ALA A 61 -13.51 -36.73 12.35
N THR A 62 -12.73 -37.79 12.44
CA THR A 62 -11.62 -37.90 13.40
C THR A 62 -10.34 -38.40 12.76
N VAL A 63 -9.20 -38.12 13.43
CA VAL A 63 -7.89 -38.64 13.04
C VAL A 63 -7.85 -40.16 13.04
N ASP A 64 -8.48 -40.80 14.03
CA ASP A 64 -8.56 -42.26 14.14
C ASP A 64 -9.28 -42.87 12.94
N GLU A 65 -10.43 -42.28 12.55
CA GLU A 65 -11.20 -42.75 11.40
C GLU A 65 -10.42 -42.61 10.09
N VAL A 66 -9.77 -41.44 9.84
CA VAL A 66 -9.03 -41.23 8.60
C VAL A 66 -7.83 -42.15 8.51
N PHE A 67 -7.10 -42.39 9.61
CA PHE A 67 -5.94 -43.29 9.62
C PHE A 67 -6.36 -44.78 9.50
N ALA A 68 -7.51 -45.15 10.08
CA ALA A 68 -8.05 -46.49 9.92
C ALA A 68 -8.49 -46.76 8.46
N ALA A 69 -9.15 -45.76 7.82
CA ALA A 69 -9.72 -45.90 6.49
C ALA A 69 -8.69 -45.74 5.36
N ALA A 70 -7.67 -44.90 5.53
CA ALA A 70 -6.64 -44.67 4.52
C ALA A 70 -5.91 -45.98 4.18
N PRO A 71 -5.75 -46.34 2.89
CA PRO A 71 -4.94 -47.52 2.51
C PRO A 71 -3.45 -47.29 2.76
N GLU A 72 -2.67 -48.39 2.69
CA GLU A 72 -1.22 -48.29 2.80
C GLU A 72 -0.63 -47.32 1.76
N ASN A 73 0.37 -46.53 2.16
CA ASN A 73 1.05 -45.50 1.35
C ASN A 73 0.16 -44.34 0.90
N ALA A 74 -1.02 -44.16 1.48
CA ALA A 74 -1.92 -43.05 1.12
C ALA A 74 -1.41 -41.71 1.66
N GLY A 75 -1.78 -40.62 0.95
CA GLY A 75 -1.62 -39.25 1.43
C GLY A 75 -2.79 -38.83 2.33
N VAL A 76 -2.49 -38.29 3.48
CA VAL A 76 -3.46 -37.87 4.49
C VAL A 76 -3.25 -36.40 4.87
N LEU A 77 -4.32 -35.62 4.85
CA LEU A 77 -4.37 -34.23 5.31
C LEU A 77 -5.05 -34.17 6.69
N VAL A 78 -4.36 -33.70 7.70
CA VAL A 78 -4.90 -33.39 9.03
C VAL A 78 -4.85 -31.87 9.19
N LEU A 79 -5.98 -31.21 8.90
CA LEU A 79 -6.10 -29.77 8.83
C LEU A 79 -6.73 -29.18 10.09
N SER A 80 -6.32 -27.96 10.45
CA SER A 80 -6.92 -27.19 11.54
C SER A 80 -8.19 -26.48 11.08
N GLY A 81 -9.31 -26.69 11.78
CA GLY A 81 -10.59 -26.00 11.52
C GLY A 81 -10.75 -24.73 12.35
N ASP A 82 -10.35 -24.78 13.61
CA ASP A 82 -10.63 -23.74 14.60
C ASP A 82 -9.36 -22.89 14.95
N TYR A 83 -8.58 -22.62 13.91
CA TYR A 83 -7.38 -21.77 14.05
C TYR A 83 -7.76 -20.32 14.41
N PRO A 84 -7.04 -19.66 15.34
CA PRO A 84 -5.88 -20.18 16.10
C PRO A 84 -6.25 -20.77 17.48
N SER A 85 -7.54 -20.92 17.77
CA SER A 85 -8.04 -21.35 19.10
C SER A 85 -7.60 -22.76 19.43
N GLU A 86 -7.86 -23.71 18.52
CA GLU A 86 -7.55 -25.14 18.70
C GLU A 86 -6.69 -25.67 17.57
N GLY A 87 -5.67 -26.43 17.93
CA GLY A 87 -4.82 -27.15 17.00
C GLY A 87 -5.27 -28.60 16.80
N THR A 88 -4.63 -29.28 15.86
CA THR A 88 -4.86 -30.70 15.61
C THR A 88 -4.19 -31.56 16.70
N VAL A 89 -4.70 -32.77 16.91
CA VAL A 89 -4.13 -33.71 17.88
C VAL A 89 -3.78 -35.01 17.18
N ILE A 90 -2.50 -35.37 17.20
CA ILE A 90 -1.94 -36.63 16.73
C ILE A 90 -1.38 -37.38 17.94
N THR A 91 -2.02 -38.44 18.36
CA THR A 91 -1.58 -39.24 19.51
C THR A 91 -0.39 -40.16 19.16
N GLU A 92 0.27 -40.76 20.15
CA GLU A 92 1.32 -41.80 19.92
C GLU A 92 0.76 -42.97 19.12
N GLU A 93 -0.47 -43.40 19.42
CA GLU A 93 -1.16 -44.47 18.70
C GLU A 93 -1.40 -44.11 17.22
N ASN A 94 -1.80 -42.84 16.96
CA ASN A 94 -1.95 -42.35 15.59
C ASN A 94 -0.61 -42.41 14.81
N VAL A 95 0.49 -42.01 15.45
CA VAL A 95 1.83 -42.11 14.86
C VAL A 95 2.18 -43.57 14.52
N GLU A 96 1.94 -44.51 15.44
CA GLU A 96 2.21 -45.94 15.20
C GLU A 96 1.38 -46.48 14.03
N VAL A 97 0.08 -46.11 13.93
CA VAL A 97 -0.78 -46.54 12.84
C VAL A 97 -0.29 -45.99 11.50
N ALA A 98 0.08 -44.71 11.47
CA ALA A 98 0.60 -44.06 10.26
C ALA A 98 1.90 -44.72 9.79
N LEU A 99 2.83 -44.98 10.70
CA LEU A 99 4.09 -45.67 10.39
C LEU A 99 3.86 -47.09 9.89
N LYS A 100 2.98 -47.87 10.54
CA LYS A 100 2.64 -49.24 10.14
C LYS A 100 2.08 -49.31 8.72
N LYS A 101 1.26 -48.30 8.33
CA LYS A 101 0.64 -48.21 7.00
C LYS A 101 1.50 -47.44 6.00
N SER A 102 2.66 -46.94 6.41
CA SER A 102 3.53 -46.09 5.58
C SER A 102 2.74 -44.88 5.00
N LEU A 103 1.85 -44.31 5.79
CA LEU A 103 1.08 -43.13 5.36
C LEU A 103 2.02 -41.93 5.20
N LYS A 104 1.73 -41.07 4.26
CA LYS A 104 2.28 -39.71 4.18
C LYS A 104 1.26 -38.74 4.77
N VAL A 105 1.60 -38.11 5.88
CA VAL A 105 0.65 -37.30 6.64
C VAL A 105 1.16 -35.88 6.72
N PHE A 106 0.41 -34.92 6.17
CA PHE A 106 0.58 -33.51 6.44
C PHE A 106 -0.29 -33.12 7.65
N VAL A 107 0.34 -32.58 8.68
CA VAL A 107 -0.30 -32.18 9.92
C VAL A 107 -0.19 -30.67 10.06
N GLU A 108 -1.33 -30.01 10.16
CA GLU A 108 -1.41 -28.56 10.26
C GLU A 108 -1.69 -28.14 11.71
N TYR A 109 -0.90 -27.18 12.23
CA TYR A 109 -1.07 -26.52 13.51
C TYR A 109 -1.34 -27.48 14.68
N PRO A 110 -0.49 -28.50 14.94
CA PRO A 110 -0.79 -29.50 15.97
C PRO A 110 -0.56 -28.95 17.38
N ASP A 111 -1.58 -29.07 18.26
CA ASP A 111 -1.42 -28.88 19.70
C ASP A 111 -0.69 -30.06 20.36
N GLN A 112 -0.78 -31.23 19.70
CA GLN A 112 -0.02 -32.42 20.09
C GLN A 112 0.41 -33.22 18.86
N PHE A 113 1.66 -33.66 18.84
CA PHE A 113 2.19 -34.65 17.89
C PHE A 113 2.97 -35.74 18.62
N GLY A 114 2.42 -36.94 18.67
CA GLY A 114 2.98 -38.04 19.49
C GLY A 114 3.11 -37.64 20.97
N LYS A 115 4.33 -37.61 21.47
CA LYS A 115 4.64 -37.14 22.84
C LYS A 115 4.82 -35.66 22.95
N GLN A 116 5.04 -34.97 21.84
CA GLN A 116 5.30 -33.54 21.82
C GLN A 116 4.01 -32.75 22.02
N ARG A 117 4.08 -31.74 22.87
CA ARG A 117 2.97 -30.82 23.13
C ARG A 117 3.41 -29.38 22.94
N VAL A 118 2.47 -28.56 22.50
CA VAL A 118 2.66 -27.12 22.43
C VAL A 118 2.87 -26.57 23.85
N ILE A 119 3.90 -25.74 24.01
CA ILE A 119 4.20 -25.02 25.25
C ILE A 119 3.73 -23.56 25.21
N ALA A 120 3.60 -22.98 24.01
CA ALA A 120 3.10 -21.64 23.77
C ALA A 120 2.54 -21.50 22.34
N LYS A 121 1.69 -20.50 22.15
CA LYS A 121 1.27 -20.01 20.83
C LYS A 121 1.83 -18.60 20.68
N ASP A 122 2.48 -18.30 19.58
CA ASP A 122 3.19 -17.05 19.36
C ASP A 122 2.76 -16.39 18.05
N THR A 123 2.49 -15.08 18.10
CA THR A 123 2.12 -14.29 16.91
C THR A 123 3.38 -13.79 16.22
N LEU A 124 3.45 -13.94 14.90
CA LEU A 124 4.53 -13.37 14.10
C LEU A 124 4.24 -11.89 13.81
N ASP A 125 4.88 -10.97 14.52
CA ASP A 125 4.65 -9.54 14.35
C ASP A 125 5.50 -8.92 13.24
N LEU A 126 6.81 -9.14 13.31
CA LEU A 126 7.79 -8.62 12.35
C LEU A 126 8.54 -9.75 11.62
N GLU A 127 8.31 -10.99 12.01
CA GLU A 127 8.94 -12.13 11.37
C GLU A 127 8.37 -12.37 9.99
N ARG A 128 9.26 -12.62 9.06
CA ARG A 128 8.95 -13.09 7.71
C ARG A 128 9.23 -14.58 7.64
N ILE A 129 8.68 -15.24 6.66
CA ILE A 129 8.89 -16.66 6.39
C ILE A 129 10.12 -16.80 5.51
N VAL A 130 11.07 -17.63 5.95
CA VAL A 130 12.35 -17.85 5.27
C VAL A 130 12.46 -19.32 4.90
N VAL A 131 12.69 -19.58 3.61
CA VAL A 131 12.97 -20.92 3.09
C VAL A 131 14.39 -21.32 3.45
N CYS A 132 14.59 -22.51 4.03
CA CYS A 132 15.91 -23.01 4.45
C CYS A 132 16.49 -24.03 3.46
N ASP A 133 15.65 -24.75 2.73
CA ASP A 133 16.02 -25.80 1.78
C ASP A 133 15.58 -25.48 0.35
N SER A 134 16.15 -26.17 -0.64
CA SER A 134 15.66 -26.10 -2.02
C SER A 134 14.40 -26.97 -2.16
N LEU A 135 13.23 -26.35 -2.12
CA LEU A 135 11.94 -27.02 -2.19
C LEU A 135 11.36 -27.09 -3.62
N SER A 136 11.66 -26.07 -4.44
CA SER A 136 11.26 -25.96 -5.85
C SER A 136 12.18 -24.98 -6.58
N GLU A 137 11.90 -24.71 -7.87
CA GLU A 137 12.64 -23.71 -8.66
C GLU A 137 12.47 -22.27 -8.14
N VAL A 138 11.35 -21.99 -7.46
CA VAL A 138 10.98 -20.66 -6.93
C VAL A 138 10.92 -20.61 -5.40
N LEU A 139 11.35 -21.68 -4.72
CA LEU A 139 11.51 -21.78 -3.26
C LEU A 139 12.90 -22.29 -2.96
N CYS A 140 13.86 -21.39 -3.01
CA CYS A 140 15.28 -21.63 -2.76
C CYS A 140 15.69 -21.11 -1.37
N PRO A 141 16.84 -21.56 -0.83
CA PRO A 141 17.32 -21.07 0.45
C PRO A 141 17.40 -19.54 0.52
N MET A 142 16.92 -18.98 1.62
CA MET A 142 16.79 -17.55 1.94
C MET A 142 15.66 -16.82 1.22
N ASP A 143 14.88 -17.46 0.36
CA ASP A 143 13.70 -16.82 -0.24
C ASP A 143 12.66 -16.46 0.84
N LEU A 144 11.97 -15.33 0.62
CA LEU A 144 11.04 -14.73 1.57
C LEU A 144 9.59 -14.88 1.15
N LEU A 145 8.74 -15.15 2.16
CA LEU A 145 7.27 -15.03 2.08
C LEU A 145 6.77 -14.22 3.30
N SER A 146 5.52 -13.81 3.27
CA SER A 146 4.81 -13.27 4.43
C SER A 146 3.56 -14.09 4.72
N PHE A 147 3.46 -14.61 5.94
CA PHE A 147 2.24 -15.23 6.49
C PHE A 147 1.70 -14.28 7.55
N ASN A 148 1.08 -13.25 7.11
CA ASN A 148 0.62 -12.06 7.81
C ASN A 148 0.13 -12.33 9.24
N LYS A 149 0.91 -11.90 10.22
CA LYS A 149 0.66 -12.08 11.68
C LYS A 149 0.09 -13.45 12.04
N CYS A 150 0.47 -14.51 11.32
CA CYS A 150 0.03 -15.84 11.65
C CYS A 150 0.48 -16.25 13.07
N ILE A 151 -0.24 -17.18 13.65
CA ILE A 151 0.08 -17.74 14.96
C ILE A 151 0.75 -19.08 14.76
N VAL A 152 1.91 -19.26 15.37
CA VAL A 152 2.69 -20.49 15.31
C VAL A 152 2.69 -21.21 16.65
N ASN A 153 2.59 -22.52 16.61
CA ASN A 153 2.77 -23.36 17.77
C ASN A 153 4.26 -23.50 18.12
N VAL A 154 4.60 -23.24 19.37
CA VAL A 154 5.95 -23.35 19.92
C VAL A 154 6.06 -24.61 20.77
N TYR A 155 7.13 -25.38 20.54
CA TYR A 155 7.44 -26.60 21.28
C TYR A 155 8.73 -26.44 22.07
N GLU A 156 9.01 -27.39 22.99
CA GLU A 156 10.31 -27.47 23.67
C GLU A 156 11.45 -27.48 22.65
N GLN A 157 12.58 -26.92 23.02
CA GLN A 157 13.77 -26.97 22.18
C GLN A 157 14.11 -28.43 21.85
N ASP A 158 14.43 -28.67 20.58
CA ASP A 158 14.73 -30.02 20.06
C ASP A 158 13.62 -31.07 20.23
N ALA A 159 12.35 -30.62 20.41
CA ALA A 159 11.22 -31.52 20.59
C ALA A 159 11.11 -32.60 19.52
N PHE A 160 11.41 -32.29 18.27
CA PHE A 160 11.37 -33.25 17.16
C PHE A 160 12.70 -33.95 16.89
N GLY A 161 13.82 -33.53 17.56
CA GLY A 161 15.15 -34.10 17.45
C GLY A 161 15.70 -34.14 16.02
N ASP A 162 16.78 -34.94 15.82
CA ASP A 162 17.43 -35.10 14.51
C ASP A 162 16.57 -35.85 13.47
N ALA A 163 15.40 -36.35 13.88
CA ALA A 163 14.49 -37.09 12.98
C ALA A 163 13.74 -36.18 12.01
N PHE A 164 13.54 -34.88 12.35
CA PHE A 164 12.87 -33.92 11.53
C PHE A 164 13.81 -32.80 11.06
N ASN A 165 13.78 -32.52 9.78
CA ASN A 165 14.46 -31.36 9.19
C ASN A 165 13.50 -30.19 9.08
N THR A 166 13.93 -28.98 9.49
CA THR A 166 13.17 -27.76 9.35
C THR A 166 13.49 -27.12 8.00
N SER A 167 12.53 -27.14 7.10
CA SER A 167 12.68 -26.59 5.75
C SER A 167 12.24 -25.14 5.60
N ILE A 168 11.42 -24.64 6.53
CA ILE A 168 10.93 -23.26 6.56
C ILE A 168 10.90 -22.78 8.01
N VAL A 169 11.38 -21.55 8.23
CA VAL A 169 11.34 -20.86 9.53
C VAL A 169 10.68 -19.50 9.41
N ALA A 170 10.20 -18.99 10.54
CA ALA A 170 9.89 -17.57 10.69
C ALA A 170 11.04 -16.87 11.41
N ALA A 171 11.43 -15.69 10.90
CA ALA A 171 12.50 -14.88 11.46
C ALA A 171 12.32 -13.40 11.12
N LYS A 172 12.76 -12.51 12.02
CA LYS A 172 12.84 -11.08 11.75
C LYS A 172 14.02 -10.82 10.83
N VAL A 173 13.77 -10.60 9.54
CA VAL A 173 14.82 -10.47 8.51
C VAL A 173 14.52 -9.34 7.54
N ALA A 174 15.58 -8.63 7.12
CA ALA A 174 15.55 -7.60 6.09
C ALA A 174 15.86 -8.19 4.71
N GLY A 175 15.35 -7.55 3.67
CA GLY A 175 15.54 -7.91 2.28
C GLY A 175 14.29 -7.71 1.45
N PHE A 176 14.42 -7.72 0.12
CA PHE A 176 13.30 -7.70 -0.80
C PHE A 176 12.79 -9.13 -1.05
N ASP A 177 13.53 -9.90 -1.82
CA ASP A 177 13.21 -11.26 -2.21
C ASP A 177 13.87 -12.33 -1.34
N LYS A 178 14.99 -11.97 -0.71
CA LYS A 178 15.80 -12.87 0.12
C LYS A 178 16.13 -12.23 1.46
N ALA A 179 16.38 -13.09 2.45
CA ALA A 179 16.93 -12.68 3.73
C ALA A 179 18.40 -12.25 3.55
N GLU A 180 18.62 -10.98 3.28
CA GLU A 180 19.90 -10.43 2.82
C GLU A 180 21.05 -10.59 3.81
N TYR A 181 20.76 -10.56 5.10
CA TYR A 181 21.75 -10.78 6.15
C TYR A 181 21.79 -12.23 6.65
N GLY A 182 21.04 -13.14 5.99
CA GLY A 182 20.93 -14.55 6.39
C GLY A 182 20.27 -14.73 7.76
N LEU A 183 20.42 -15.94 8.32
CA LEU A 183 19.81 -16.33 9.60
C LEU A 183 20.81 -16.43 10.75
N LYS A 184 22.11 -16.18 10.51
CA LYS A 184 23.12 -16.28 11.56
C LYS A 184 22.81 -15.27 12.66
N ASP A 185 22.82 -15.74 13.90
CA ASP A 185 22.54 -14.93 15.10
C ASP A 185 21.13 -14.31 15.15
N THR A 186 20.22 -14.80 14.28
CA THR A 186 18.81 -14.35 14.23
C THR A 186 17.93 -15.43 14.85
N PRO A 187 17.09 -15.10 15.86
CA PRO A 187 16.11 -16.05 16.40
C PRO A 187 15.16 -16.56 15.30
N THR A 188 14.94 -17.87 15.28
CA THR A 188 14.06 -18.52 14.32
C THR A 188 12.99 -19.34 15.01
N LYS A 189 11.80 -19.42 14.40
CA LYS A 189 10.69 -20.28 14.81
C LYS A 189 10.43 -21.29 13.69
N PRO A 190 10.49 -22.61 13.92
CA PRO A 190 10.15 -23.60 12.89
C PRO A 190 8.72 -23.39 12.38
N VAL A 191 8.52 -23.40 11.06
CA VAL A 191 7.20 -23.28 10.42
C VAL A 191 6.83 -24.56 9.69
N VAL A 192 7.75 -25.14 8.90
CA VAL A 192 7.53 -26.44 8.25
C VAL A 192 8.69 -27.36 8.58
N LEU A 193 8.33 -28.53 9.13
CA LEU A 193 9.26 -29.60 9.50
C LEU A 193 8.84 -30.89 8.81
N SER A 194 9.79 -31.76 8.44
CA SER A 194 9.50 -33.06 7.86
C SER A 194 10.55 -34.12 8.24
N ASP A 195 10.09 -35.34 8.47
CA ASP A 195 10.98 -36.52 8.58
C ASP A 195 11.43 -37.06 7.20
N GLY A 196 10.95 -36.42 6.13
CA GLY A 196 11.24 -36.79 4.74
C GLY A 196 10.54 -38.08 4.27
N LYS A 197 9.76 -38.74 5.11
CA LYS A 197 9.14 -40.05 4.84
C LYS A 197 7.64 -40.08 5.07
N ASN A 198 7.24 -39.94 6.34
CA ASN A 198 5.89 -40.18 6.76
C ASN A 198 5.17 -38.93 7.23
N PHE A 199 5.90 -37.96 7.77
CA PHE A 199 5.28 -36.75 8.37
C PHE A 199 5.87 -35.46 7.85
N MET A 200 4.99 -34.54 7.53
CA MET A 200 5.26 -33.11 7.33
C MET A 200 4.36 -32.32 8.25
N ILE A 201 4.92 -31.45 9.06
CA ILE A 201 4.22 -30.66 10.07
C ILE A 201 4.34 -29.19 9.73
N SER A 202 3.21 -28.47 9.70
CA SER A 202 3.19 -27.02 9.73
C SER A 202 2.80 -26.55 11.13
N THR A 203 3.59 -25.69 11.74
CA THR A 203 3.29 -25.10 13.06
C THR A 203 2.25 -23.99 12.99
N THR A 204 1.82 -23.63 11.80
CA THR A 204 0.74 -22.65 11.51
C THR A 204 -0.26 -23.23 10.51
N LYS A 205 -1.34 -22.49 10.23
CA LYS A 205 -2.34 -22.87 9.23
C LYS A 205 -1.88 -22.47 7.83
N LEU A 206 -1.73 -23.43 6.91
CA LEU A 206 -1.42 -23.20 5.49
C LEU A 206 -2.61 -23.36 4.56
N SER A 207 -3.65 -24.09 5.01
CA SER A 207 -4.79 -24.46 4.19
C SER A 207 -5.74 -23.30 3.88
N GLN A 208 -5.53 -22.13 4.46
CA GLN A 208 -6.35 -20.92 4.27
C GLN A 208 -5.54 -19.75 3.69
N TYR A 209 -4.64 -20.06 2.79
CA TYR A 209 -3.65 -19.13 2.23
C TYR A 209 -4.24 -17.91 1.53
N ALA A 210 -5.41 -18.03 0.90
CA ALA A 210 -6.07 -16.93 0.20
C ALA A 210 -6.79 -16.00 1.19
N HIS A 211 -7.54 -16.55 2.17
CA HIS A 211 -8.22 -15.78 3.21
C HIS A 211 -7.24 -15.13 4.17
N ASP A 212 -6.15 -15.81 4.54
CA ASP A 212 -5.08 -15.26 5.40
C ASP A 212 -4.11 -14.36 4.62
N ARG A 213 -4.30 -14.18 3.31
CA ARG A 213 -3.55 -13.27 2.44
C ARG A 213 -2.06 -13.55 2.43
N TYR A 214 -1.63 -14.81 2.32
CA TYR A 214 -0.21 -15.18 2.23
C TYR A 214 0.40 -14.74 0.89
N ILE A 215 1.61 -14.20 0.94
CA ILE A 215 2.20 -13.47 -0.19
C ILE A 215 3.74 -13.67 -0.26
N PRO A 216 4.43 -13.59 -1.41
CA PRO A 216 3.88 -13.39 -2.75
C PRO A 216 3.17 -14.66 -3.26
N GLU A 217 2.19 -14.46 -4.13
CA GLU A 217 1.31 -15.55 -4.59
C GLU A 217 2.06 -16.70 -5.24
N PHE A 218 3.03 -16.42 -6.11
CA PHE A 218 3.75 -17.46 -6.84
C PHE A 218 4.56 -18.37 -5.92
N ARG A 219 5.12 -17.84 -4.82
CA ARG A 219 5.83 -18.64 -3.80
C ARG A 219 4.86 -19.41 -2.91
N THR A 220 3.75 -18.79 -2.50
CA THR A 220 2.70 -19.45 -1.72
C THR A 220 2.10 -20.62 -2.50
N LYS A 221 1.80 -20.42 -3.78
CA LYS A 221 1.37 -21.49 -4.70
C LYS A 221 2.36 -22.62 -4.75
N SER A 222 3.64 -22.30 -4.97
CA SER A 222 4.70 -23.30 -5.05
C SER A 222 4.88 -24.10 -3.74
N LEU A 223 4.70 -23.45 -2.59
CA LEU A 223 4.75 -24.13 -1.29
C LEU A 223 3.60 -25.15 -1.15
N VAL A 224 2.38 -24.76 -1.51
CA VAL A 224 1.23 -25.66 -1.47
C VAL A 224 1.41 -26.81 -2.48
N GLU A 225 1.90 -26.53 -3.68
CA GLU A 225 2.25 -27.56 -4.67
C GLU A 225 3.32 -28.53 -4.16
N TYR A 226 4.31 -28.04 -3.43
CA TYR A 226 5.34 -28.85 -2.79
C TYR A 226 4.73 -29.80 -1.75
N VAL A 227 3.88 -29.31 -0.85
CA VAL A 227 3.19 -30.12 0.17
C VAL A 227 2.36 -31.23 -0.48
N ILE A 228 1.56 -30.92 -1.49
CA ILE A 228 0.69 -31.87 -2.17
C ILE A 228 1.50 -32.86 -3.02
N SER A 229 2.57 -32.43 -3.66
CA SER A 229 3.47 -33.32 -4.41
C SER A 229 4.16 -34.31 -3.47
N TRP A 230 4.59 -33.86 -2.29
CA TRP A 230 5.16 -34.73 -1.28
C TRP A 230 4.14 -35.78 -0.78
N LEU A 231 2.89 -35.36 -0.49
CA LEU A 231 1.79 -36.23 -0.06
C LEU A 231 1.47 -37.33 -1.09
N THR A 232 1.36 -36.94 -2.35
CA THR A 232 0.94 -37.85 -3.42
C THR A 232 2.09 -38.69 -3.98
N GLY A 233 3.34 -38.25 -3.78
CA GLY A 233 4.53 -38.83 -4.42
C GLY A 233 4.63 -38.54 -5.92
N GLU A 234 3.81 -37.62 -6.45
CA GLU A 234 3.78 -37.20 -7.85
C GLU A 234 3.93 -35.67 -7.93
N SER A 235 4.53 -35.17 -9.01
CA SER A 235 4.58 -33.72 -9.25
C SER A 235 3.18 -33.17 -9.47
N VAL A 236 2.81 -32.18 -8.67
CA VAL A 236 1.53 -31.46 -8.73
C VAL A 236 1.79 -30.02 -9.11
N VAL A 237 1.12 -29.55 -10.17
CA VAL A 237 1.14 -28.14 -10.58
C VAL A 237 -0.31 -27.71 -10.71
N PHE A 238 -0.71 -26.69 -9.97
CA PHE A 238 -2.06 -26.13 -10.05
C PHE A 238 -2.23 -25.30 -11.32
N LYS A 239 -3.25 -25.60 -12.11
CA LYS A 239 -3.56 -24.86 -13.34
C LYS A 239 -4.17 -23.51 -13.07
N LYS A 240 -4.88 -23.40 -11.98
CA LYS A 240 -5.48 -22.16 -11.48
C LYS A 240 -5.01 -21.90 -10.06
N TRP A 241 -4.91 -20.65 -9.74
CA TRP A 241 -4.67 -20.20 -8.38
C TRP A 241 -5.75 -19.18 -7.99
N THR A 242 -6.22 -19.23 -6.78
CA THR A 242 -7.24 -18.30 -6.28
C THR A 242 -6.57 -17.29 -5.36
N SER A 243 -6.62 -16.04 -5.76
CA SER A 243 -6.37 -14.90 -4.89
C SER A 243 -7.68 -14.20 -4.61
N LEU A 244 -7.85 -13.75 -3.37
CA LEU A 244 -9.02 -12.95 -2.97
C LEU A 244 -8.74 -11.45 -3.10
N ILE A 245 -7.47 -11.07 -3.27
CA ILE A 245 -7.01 -9.71 -3.53
C ILE A 245 -6.02 -9.77 -4.68
N HIS A 246 -6.34 -9.11 -5.78
CA HIS A 246 -5.52 -9.14 -6.99
C HIS A 246 -5.59 -7.82 -7.76
N PRO A 247 -4.63 -7.53 -8.66
CA PRO A 247 -4.72 -6.43 -9.61
C PRO A 247 -5.99 -6.54 -10.48
N ALA A 248 -6.62 -5.40 -10.77
CA ALA A 248 -7.84 -5.37 -11.57
C ALA A 248 -7.66 -5.97 -12.98
N TYR A 249 -6.45 -5.85 -13.55
CA TYR A 249 -6.10 -6.42 -14.86
C TYR A 249 -4.67 -6.96 -14.86
N ASN A 250 -4.43 -8.01 -15.64
CA ASN A 250 -3.08 -8.49 -15.90
C ASN A 250 -2.26 -7.49 -16.71
N GLU A 251 -0.93 -7.60 -16.69
CA GLU A 251 -0.01 -6.69 -17.37
C GLU A 251 -0.34 -6.50 -18.85
N THR A 252 -0.61 -7.59 -19.57
CA THR A 252 -0.82 -7.59 -21.03
C THR A 252 -2.29 -7.64 -21.45
N GLU A 253 -3.21 -7.69 -20.51
CA GLU A 253 -4.63 -7.74 -20.79
C GLU A 253 -5.10 -6.45 -21.47
N LYS A 254 -5.98 -6.57 -22.49
CA LYS A 254 -6.52 -5.39 -23.15
C LYS A 254 -7.49 -4.65 -22.24
N LEU A 255 -7.17 -3.39 -21.91
CA LEU A 255 -8.07 -2.55 -21.12
C LEU A 255 -9.35 -2.24 -21.90
N PRO A 256 -10.54 -2.32 -21.23
CA PRO A 256 -11.77 -1.79 -21.78
C PRO A 256 -11.68 -0.29 -22.10
N SER A 257 -12.46 0.20 -23.02
CA SER A 257 -12.45 1.62 -23.40
C SER A 257 -12.89 2.56 -22.29
N ASP A 258 -13.65 2.06 -21.31
CA ASP A 258 -14.14 2.77 -20.12
C ASP A 258 -13.36 2.41 -18.84
N ALA A 259 -12.20 1.76 -18.95
CA ALA A 259 -11.42 1.28 -17.81
C ALA A 259 -11.06 2.39 -16.83
N ARG A 260 -10.65 3.58 -17.32
CA ARG A 260 -10.33 4.74 -16.47
C ARG A 260 -11.55 5.20 -15.69
N ARG A 261 -12.71 5.34 -16.35
CA ARG A 261 -13.95 5.71 -15.68
C ARG A 261 -14.37 4.71 -14.62
N ARG A 262 -14.21 3.40 -14.89
CA ARG A 262 -14.45 2.33 -13.89
C ARG A 262 -13.49 2.43 -12.73
N SER A 263 -12.21 2.75 -12.98
CA SER A 263 -11.21 2.95 -11.94
C SER A 263 -11.60 4.11 -11.01
N VAL A 264 -12.07 5.24 -11.56
CA VAL A 264 -12.58 6.37 -10.77
C VAL A 264 -13.77 5.95 -9.90
N VAL A 265 -14.75 5.24 -10.49
CA VAL A 265 -15.94 4.76 -9.74
C VAL A 265 -15.52 3.91 -8.55
N LYS A 266 -14.70 2.87 -8.78
CA LYS A 266 -14.20 2.01 -7.71
C LYS A 266 -13.37 2.79 -6.68
N GLY A 267 -12.54 3.72 -7.15
CA GLY A 267 -11.71 4.55 -6.27
C GLY A 267 -12.51 5.43 -5.32
N ILE A 268 -13.68 5.92 -5.72
CA ILE A 268 -14.58 6.68 -4.84
C ILE A 268 -15.43 5.76 -3.96
N GLU A 269 -15.94 4.65 -4.52
CA GLU A 269 -16.70 3.67 -3.74
C GLU A 269 -15.87 3.07 -2.60
N TRP A 270 -14.55 2.96 -2.76
CA TRP A 270 -13.65 2.51 -1.71
C TRP A 270 -13.73 3.34 -0.42
N TYR A 271 -13.92 4.67 -0.51
CA TYR A 271 -14.09 5.51 0.70
C TYR A 271 -15.29 5.08 1.54
N TYR A 272 -16.37 4.67 0.89
CA TYR A 272 -17.59 4.20 1.55
C TYR A 272 -17.46 2.74 2.00
N ASN A 273 -16.94 1.87 1.14
CA ASN A 273 -16.72 0.46 1.47
C ASN A 273 -15.75 0.29 2.65
N GLY A 274 -14.71 1.15 2.73
CA GLY A 274 -13.76 1.21 3.83
C GLY A 274 -14.22 2.01 5.04
N LYS A 275 -15.42 2.65 5.00
CA LYS A 275 -15.95 3.45 6.12
C LYS A 275 -14.99 4.57 6.57
N PHE A 276 -14.28 5.21 5.62
CA PHE A 276 -13.32 6.24 5.97
C PHE A 276 -13.93 7.58 6.33
N LEU A 277 -15.13 7.90 5.81
CA LEU A 277 -15.85 9.12 6.16
C LEU A 277 -16.48 8.96 7.54
N VAL A 278 -16.05 9.76 8.51
CA VAL A 278 -16.49 9.66 9.90
C VAL A 278 -17.92 10.15 10.06
N ASP A 279 -18.79 9.34 10.71
CA ASP A 279 -20.15 9.73 11.07
C ASP A 279 -20.30 9.94 12.58
N LYS A 280 -21.20 10.88 12.95
CA LYS A 280 -21.47 11.22 14.35
C LYS A 280 -21.96 10.06 15.21
N SER A 281 -22.56 9.04 14.60
CA SER A 281 -23.11 7.88 15.33
C SER A 281 -22.02 6.99 15.93
N TRP A 282 -20.81 7.03 15.38
CA TRP A 282 -19.70 6.22 15.85
C TRP A 282 -18.39 6.98 16.12
N LYS A 283 -18.37 8.33 15.89
CA LYS A 283 -17.16 9.13 16.14
C LYS A 283 -16.64 8.94 17.56
N GLU A 284 -17.46 9.28 18.59
CA GLU A 284 -17.04 9.23 19.99
C GLU A 284 -16.84 7.79 20.50
N SER A 285 -17.69 6.86 20.05
CA SER A 285 -17.67 5.48 20.54
C SER A 285 -16.66 4.56 19.84
N TRP A 286 -16.06 5.02 18.75
CA TRP A 286 -15.12 4.23 17.94
C TRP A 286 -13.92 5.04 17.49
N ALA A 287 -14.07 6.01 16.55
CA ALA A 287 -12.94 6.72 15.97
C ALA A 287 -12.06 7.40 17.02
N ASP A 288 -12.67 8.16 17.95
CA ASP A 288 -11.95 8.88 18.98
C ASP A 288 -11.19 7.95 19.95
N LEU A 289 -11.66 6.72 20.15
CA LEU A 289 -10.96 5.72 20.99
C LEU A 289 -9.62 5.31 20.36
N TYR A 290 -9.57 5.17 19.02
CA TYR A 290 -8.36 4.76 18.32
C TYR A 290 -7.49 5.92 17.87
N ILE A 291 -8.04 7.13 17.73
CA ILE A 291 -7.25 8.35 17.55
C ILE A 291 -6.39 8.59 18.81
N GLY A 292 -6.98 8.45 19.98
CA GLY A 292 -6.30 8.65 21.28
C GLY A 292 -5.59 10.01 21.36
N ASP A 293 -4.35 10.00 21.80
CA ASP A 293 -3.46 11.18 21.81
C ASP A 293 -2.68 11.37 20.50
N GLY A 294 -2.93 10.53 19.50
CA GLY A 294 -2.27 10.56 18.19
C GLY A 294 -0.86 10.00 18.15
N THR A 295 -0.34 9.41 19.22
CA THR A 295 1.00 8.77 19.20
C THR A 295 0.97 7.42 18.50
N LYS A 296 -0.15 6.69 18.60
CA LYS A 296 -0.41 5.42 17.92
C LYS A 296 -1.87 5.34 17.48
N PRO A 297 -2.30 6.10 16.48
CA PRO A 297 -3.69 6.15 16.06
C PRO A 297 -4.04 4.95 15.18
N VAL A 298 -4.01 3.76 15.77
CA VAL A 298 -4.17 2.48 15.09
C VAL A 298 -5.24 1.65 15.78
N GLY A 299 -6.09 1.02 15.00
CA GLY A 299 -7.16 0.17 15.50
C GLY A 299 -7.64 -0.87 14.49
N PRO A 300 -8.65 -1.67 14.86
CA PRO A 300 -9.25 -2.65 13.97
C PRO A 300 -10.00 -1.98 12.80
N GLU A 301 -10.45 -2.79 11.87
CA GLU A 301 -11.34 -2.34 10.79
C GLU A 301 -12.60 -1.68 11.35
N VAL A 302 -13.06 -0.63 10.66
CA VAL A 302 -14.37 -0.05 10.97
C VAL A 302 -15.46 -1.06 10.60
N PRO A 303 -16.40 -1.39 11.51
CA PRO A 303 -17.48 -2.33 11.21
C PRO A 303 -18.26 -1.93 9.95
N SER A 304 -18.47 -2.89 9.06
CA SER A 304 -19.10 -2.67 7.75
C SER A 304 -20.55 -2.18 7.81
N ASP A 305 -21.23 -2.42 8.95
CA ASP A 305 -22.60 -1.97 9.21
C ASP A 305 -22.69 -0.55 9.78
N PHE A 306 -21.55 0.11 10.03
CA PHE A 306 -21.56 1.51 10.46
C PHE A 306 -22.05 2.42 9.34
N VAL A 307 -22.71 3.51 9.74
CA VAL A 307 -23.24 4.53 8.82
C VAL A 307 -22.09 5.30 8.17
N ASP A 308 -22.19 5.54 6.87
CA ASP A 308 -21.23 6.37 6.16
C ASP A 308 -21.40 7.85 6.55
N GLY A 309 -20.27 8.50 6.84
CA GLY A 309 -20.25 9.94 7.04
C GLY A 309 -20.43 10.72 5.73
N ASP A 310 -20.71 12.00 5.84
CA ASP A 310 -20.89 12.92 4.71
C ASP A 310 -19.72 13.92 4.56
N GLY A 311 -18.59 13.65 5.20
CA GLY A 311 -17.40 14.51 5.20
C GLY A 311 -17.41 15.61 6.27
N SER A 312 -18.55 15.88 6.94
CA SER A 312 -18.66 16.95 7.95
C SER A 312 -17.85 16.71 9.21
N LEU A 313 -17.43 15.49 9.45
CA LEU A 313 -16.56 15.10 10.58
C LEU A 313 -15.20 14.56 10.08
N GLY A 314 -14.86 14.83 8.83
CA GLY A 314 -13.60 14.48 8.22
C GLY A 314 -13.50 13.05 7.70
N VAL A 315 -12.30 12.72 7.21
CA VAL A 315 -11.94 11.40 6.66
C VAL A 315 -10.72 10.84 7.37
N LEU A 316 -10.71 9.52 7.65
CA LEU A 316 -9.59 8.80 8.24
C LEU A 316 -8.45 8.63 7.20
N GLU A 317 -7.23 8.42 7.68
CA GLU A 317 -6.04 8.34 6.82
C GLU A 317 -6.04 7.11 5.88
N GLY A 318 -6.47 5.93 6.34
CA GLY A 318 -6.50 4.71 5.53
C GLY A 318 -6.16 3.43 6.31
N HIS A 319 -5.60 2.44 5.61
CA HIS A 319 -5.12 1.20 6.22
C HIS A 319 -3.63 1.25 6.54
N MET A 320 -3.26 0.61 7.65
CA MET A 320 -1.87 0.25 7.90
C MET A 320 -1.41 -0.89 7.00
N SER A 321 -0.10 -1.12 6.94
CA SER A 321 0.48 -2.31 6.29
C SER A 321 0.29 -3.60 7.10
N THR A 322 -0.25 -3.53 8.32
CA THR A 322 -0.42 -4.69 9.19
C THR A 322 -1.66 -5.47 8.81
N ILE A 323 -1.47 -6.70 8.35
CA ILE A 323 -2.52 -7.67 8.05
C ILE A 323 -2.51 -8.72 9.17
N ASN A 324 -3.68 -9.06 9.72
CA ASN A 324 -3.83 -10.08 10.75
C ASN A 324 -3.92 -11.49 10.15
N TYR A 325 -3.84 -12.51 11.02
CA TYR A 325 -3.88 -13.92 10.65
C TYR A 325 -5.18 -14.37 9.93
N ASP A 326 -6.23 -13.58 10.03
CA ASP A 326 -7.54 -13.82 9.40
C ASP A 326 -7.77 -12.98 8.14
N GLY A 327 -6.71 -12.31 7.66
CA GLY A 327 -6.76 -11.43 6.50
C GLY A 327 -7.30 -10.03 6.75
N SER A 328 -7.84 -9.75 7.95
CA SER A 328 -8.24 -8.39 8.33
C SER A 328 -7.04 -7.45 8.39
N GLN A 329 -7.26 -6.16 8.18
CA GLN A 329 -6.18 -5.18 8.11
C GLN A 329 -6.41 -4.03 9.08
N LEU A 330 -5.39 -3.62 9.85
CA LEU A 330 -5.51 -2.52 10.78
C LEU A 330 -5.70 -1.19 10.04
N TYR A 331 -6.49 -0.31 10.67
CA TYR A 331 -6.76 1.06 10.22
C TYR A 331 -5.84 2.05 10.90
N ARG A 332 -5.51 3.12 10.15
CA ARG A 332 -4.92 4.35 10.66
C ARG A 332 -6.03 5.34 10.93
N TYR A 333 -6.34 5.51 12.20
CA TYR A 333 -7.38 6.44 12.66
C TYR A 333 -6.90 7.90 12.71
N TRP A 334 -5.74 8.18 12.14
CA TRP A 334 -5.26 9.56 12.06
C TRP A 334 -6.19 10.41 11.19
N MET A 335 -6.39 11.64 11.65
CA MET A 335 -7.09 12.65 10.88
C MET A 335 -6.11 13.81 10.68
N ARG A 336 -5.59 13.92 9.46
CA ARG A 336 -4.58 14.89 9.07
C ARG A 336 -5.20 15.96 8.17
N ALA A 337 -4.64 17.17 8.16
CA ALA A 337 -5.14 18.27 7.36
C ALA A 337 -5.08 17.97 5.86
N ASP A 338 -3.89 17.58 5.38
CA ASP A 338 -3.64 17.28 3.96
C ASP A 338 -4.69 16.32 3.38
N VAL A 339 -4.97 15.23 4.09
CA VAL A 339 -5.93 14.20 3.69
C VAL A 339 -7.33 14.75 3.45
N GLN A 340 -7.77 15.77 4.21
CA GLN A 340 -9.09 16.38 4.01
C GLN A 340 -9.15 17.17 2.68
N GLY A 341 -8.14 17.99 2.40
CA GLY A 341 -8.06 18.75 1.17
C GLY A 341 -7.91 17.87 -0.07
N GLU A 342 -7.03 16.87 0.00
CA GLU A 342 -6.80 15.91 -1.08
C GLU A 342 -8.05 15.08 -1.38
N SER A 343 -8.72 14.56 -0.34
CA SER A 343 -9.98 13.79 -0.52
C SER A 343 -11.10 14.67 -1.06
N SER A 344 -11.16 15.95 -0.67
CA SER A 344 -12.09 16.91 -1.25
C SER A 344 -11.92 17.03 -2.77
N PHE A 345 -10.67 17.09 -3.28
CA PHE A 345 -10.37 17.09 -4.71
C PHE A 345 -10.88 15.83 -5.42
N ALA A 346 -10.64 14.65 -4.84
CA ALA A 346 -11.14 13.39 -5.40
C ALA A 346 -12.67 13.37 -5.49
N PHE A 347 -13.37 13.76 -4.42
CA PHE A 347 -14.83 13.81 -4.40
C PHE A 347 -15.40 14.86 -5.34
N ALA A 348 -14.83 16.06 -5.39
CA ALA A 348 -15.26 17.12 -6.28
C ALA A 348 -15.11 16.74 -7.76
N SER A 349 -13.94 16.19 -8.12
CA SER A 349 -13.67 15.73 -9.47
C SER A 349 -14.62 14.60 -9.89
N ALA A 350 -14.78 13.59 -9.04
CA ALA A 350 -15.70 12.50 -9.29
C ALA A 350 -17.16 12.94 -9.36
N SER A 351 -17.58 13.94 -8.56
CA SER A 351 -18.91 14.55 -8.65
C SER A 351 -19.19 15.07 -10.05
N LYS A 352 -18.23 15.76 -10.66
CA LYS A 352 -18.33 16.30 -12.02
C LYS A 352 -18.43 15.19 -13.05
N LEU A 353 -17.48 14.24 -13.03
CA LEU A 353 -17.42 13.15 -14.00
C LEU A 353 -18.65 12.26 -13.95
N LEU A 354 -19.13 11.92 -12.74
CA LEU A 354 -20.20 10.96 -12.52
C LEU A 354 -21.58 11.62 -12.40
N ASN A 355 -21.64 12.95 -12.43
CA ASN A 355 -22.85 13.76 -12.21
C ASN A 355 -23.58 13.37 -10.90
N ASN A 356 -22.81 13.27 -9.82
CA ASN A 356 -23.32 12.89 -8.50
C ASN A 356 -23.18 14.04 -7.49
N PRO A 357 -24.28 14.75 -7.15
CA PRO A 357 -24.24 15.89 -6.24
C PRO A 357 -23.90 15.55 -4.79
N GLU A 358 -24.09 14.30 -4.36
CA GLU A 358 -23.69 13.88 -3.00
C GLU A 358 -22.18 13.94 -2.84
N TYR A 359 -21.42 13.61 -3.88
CA TYR A 359 -19.95 13.73 -3.85
C TYR A 359 -19.50 15.19 -3.75
N ALA A 360 -20.22 16.12 -4.43
CA ALA A 360 -19.98 17.56 -4.27
C ALA A 360 -20.20 18.01 -2.82
N LYS A 361 -21.27 17.54 -2.19
CA LYS A 361 -21.55 17.81 -0.78
C LYS A 361 -20.43 17.32 0.13
N VAL A 362 -19.96 16.07 -0.06
CA VAL A 362 -18.83 15.52 0.70
C VAL A 362 -17.59 16.37 0.51
N ALA A 363 -17.26 16.78 -0.71
CA ALA A 363 -16.10 17.62 -1.00
C ALA A 363 -16.16 18.97 -0.24
N VAL A 364 -17.28 19.66 -0.27
CA VAL A 364 -17.47 20.94 0.46
C VAL A 364 -17.38 20.72 1.97
N ASN A 365 -18.00 19.67 2.49
CA ASN A 365 -17.96 19.35 3.92
C ASN A 365 -16.53 19.04 4.41
N LEU A 366 -15.71 18.33 3.61
CA LEU A 366 -14.30 18.06 3.94
C LEU A 366 -13.48 19.34 3.99
N LEU A 367 -13.73 20.33 3.09
CA LEU A 367 -13.08 21.64 3.16
C LEU A 367 -13.54 22.45 4.38
N ASP A 368 -14.85 22.45 4.69
CA ASP A 368 -15.38 23.08 5.90
C ASP A 368 -14.75 22.49 7.16
N TYR A 369 -14.67 21.16 7.24
CA TYR A 369 -14.02 20.48 8.35
C TYR A 369 -12.53 20.84 8.42
N GLY A 370 -11.82 20.77 7.30
CA GLY A 370 -10.39 21.02 7.24
C GLY A 370 -10.02 22.45 7.67
N PHE A 371 -10.66 23.46 7.09
CA PHE A 371 -10.43 24.86 7.48
C PHE A 371 -10.93 25.16 8.90
N GLY A 372 -12.02 24.53 9.35
CA GLY A 372 -12.53 24.68 10.70
C GLY A 372 -11.63 24.04 11.77
N GLU A 373 -11.16 22.84 11.54
CA GLU A 373 -10.43 22.04 12.53
C GLU A 373 -8.94 22.40 12.58
N TYR A 374 -8.29 22.59 11.42
CA TYR A 374 -6.83 22.76 11.36
C TYR A 374 -6.37 24.22 11.32
N ARG A 375 -7.29 25.17 11.19
CA ARG A 375 -7.04 26.61 11.27
C ARG A 375 -7.64 27.27 12.52
N ASP A 376 -7.98 26.52 13.55
CA ASP A 376 -8.51 27.05 14.80
C ASP A 376 -7.45 27.78 15.64
N GLY A 377 -7.89 28.52 16.66
CA GLY A 377 -7.02 29.21 17.64
C GLY A 377 -6.04 30.19 16.98
N LEU A 378 -4.74 30.06 17.27
CA LEU A 378 -3.69 30.96 16.78
C LEU A 378 -3.59 31.00 15.26
N ARG A 379 -3.94 29.92 14.56
CA ARG A 379 -3.91 29.84 13.09
C ARG A 379 -5.03 30.65 12.43
N ASN A 380 -6.04 31.01 13.18
CA ASN A 380 -7.15 31.86 12.73
C ASN A 380 -7.13 33.28 13.38
N ASP A 381 -6.07 33.60 14.13
CA ASP A 381 -5.85 34.92 14.72
C ASP A 381 -4.93 35.75 13.80
N PRO A 382 -5.42 36.86 13.19
CA PRO A 382 -4.63 37.69 12.28
C PRO A 382 -3.34 38.25 12.89
N GLU A 383 -3.28 38.44 14.20
CA GLU A 383 -2.11 38.92 14.91
C GLU A 383 -1.06 37.81 15.14
N SER A 384 -1.43 36.57 14.98
CA SER A 384 -0.53 35.43 15.23
C SER A 384 0.48 35.23 14.10
N PRO A 385 1.74 34.90 14.42
CA PRO A 385 2.72 34.47 13.41
C PRO A 385 2.31 33.26 12.61
N SER A 386 1.46 32.38 13.14
CA SER A 386 0.95 31.17 12.46
C SER A 386 -0.36 31.38 11.71
N TYR A 387 -0.88 32.63 11.62
CA TYR A 387 -2.10 32.92 10.90
C TYR A 387 -2.05 32.42 9.45
N GLY A 388 -3.06 31.69 9.03
CA GLY A 388 -3.17 31.08 7.71
C GLY A 388 -2.59 29.67 7.60
N LEU A 389 -1.69 29.25 8.49
CA LEU A 389 -1.15 27.87 8.44
C LEU A 389 -2.20 26.84 8.83
N LEU A 390 -2.04 25.63 8.29
CA LEU A 390 -2.84 24.46 8.65
C LEU A 390 -2.01 23.55 9.56
N GLY A 391 -2.56 23.23 10.74
CA GLY A 391 -1.92 22.26 11.65
C GLY A 391 -1.90 20.86 11.08
N TRP A 392 -0.85 20.09 11.35
CA TRP A 392 -0.60 18.78 10.74
C TRP A 392 -1.75 17.79 10.94
N ALA A 393 -2.12 17.55 12.19
CA ALA A 393 -3.13 16.55 12.54
C ALA A 393 -3.98 17.04 13.72
N ILE A 394 -5.15 16.46 13.90
CA ILE A 394 -6.09 16.80 14.98
C ILE A 394 -5.43 16.82 16.38
N THR A 395 -4.43 15.99 16.60
CA THR A 395 -3.69 15.89 17.87
C THR A 395 -2.37 16.69 17.88
N HIS A 396 -1.92 17.20 16.73
CA HIS A 396 -0.63 17.90 16.56
C HIS A 396 -0.79 19.19 15.76
N LYS A 397 -1.76 20.02 16.16
CA LYS A 397 -2.12 21.26 15.45
C LYS A 397 -1.04 22.34 15.46
N GLY A 398 -0.06 22.25 16.33
CA GLY A 398 1.09 23.16 16.41
C GLY A 398 2.31 22.76 15.57
N ASN A 399 2.19 21.74 14.74
CA ASN A 399 3.21 21.28 13.82
C ASN A 399 2.79 21.63 12.39
N TYR A 400 3.67 22.24 11.60
CA TYR A 400 3.38 22.74 10.26
C TYR A 400 4.38 22.19 9.26
N TYR A 401 4.03 21.11 8.57
CA TYR A 401 4.79 20.58 7.45
C TYR A 401 4.51 21.37 6.17
N GLY A 402 5.56 21.59 5.36
CA GLY A 402 5.44 22.33 4.11
C GLY A 402 4.59 21.60 3.08
N ASP A 403 4.85 20.33 2.91
CA ASP A 403 4.15 19.47 1.95
C ASP A 403 2.69 19.21 2.32
N ASP A 404 2.37 19.00 3.61
CA ASP A 404 0.98 18.82 4.06
C ASP A 404 0.13 20.07 3.76
N ASN A 405 0.67 21.26 4.05
CA ASN A 405 -0.01 22.52 3.72
C ASN A 405 -0.19 22.68 2.21
N ALA A 406 0.85 22.38 1.41
CA ALA A 406 0.77 22.50 -0.05
C ALA A 406 -0.29 21.55 -0.64
N ARG A 407 -0.33 20.31 -0.18
CA ARG A 407 -1.26 19.30 -0.68
C ARG A 407 -2.70 19.63 -0.30
N TYR A 408 -2.93 20.12 0.93
CA TYR A 408 -4.24 20.65 1.30
C TYR A 408 -4.67 21.79 0.36
N ILE A 409 -3.80 22.78 0.15
CA ILE A 409 -4.09 23.96 -0.68
C ILE A 409 -4.41 23.55 -2.13
N LEU A 410 -3.59 22.71 -2.74
CA LEU A 410 -3.81 22.24 -4.12
C LEU A 410 -5.08 21.39 -4.24
N GLY A 411 -5.35 20.56 -3.24
CA GLY A 411 -6.60 19.81 -3.18
C GLY A 411 -7.82 20.72 -3.05
N ALA A 412 -7.76 21.73 -2.17
CA ALA A 412 -8.83 22.71 -2.00
C ALA A 412 -9.06 23.54 -3.27
N LEU A 413 -7.99 23.99 -3.93
CA LEU A 413 -8.07 24.70 -5.22
C LEU A 413 -8.74 23.83 -6.28
N GLY A 414 -8.29 22.58 -6.45
CA GLY A 414 -8.86 21.66 -7.42
C GLY A 414 -10.33 21.35 -7.15
N ALA A 415 -10.71 21.18 -5.88
CA ALA A 415 -12.10 20.96 -5.49
C ALA A 415 -12.97 22.19 -5.77
N ALA A 416 -12.51 23.39 -5.37
CA ALA A 416 -13.20 24.64 -5.61
C ALA A 416 -13.42 24.89 -7.11
N ALA A 417 -12.40 24.63 -7.94
CA ALA A 417 -12.49 24.79 -9.39
C ALA A 417 -13.49 23.82 -10.04
N PHE A 418 -13.46 22.52 -9.69
CA PHE A 418 -14.42 21.55 -10.21
C PHE A 418 -15.87 21.89 -9.86
N LEU A 419 -16.10 22.44 -8.68
CA LEU A 419 -17.43 22.77 -8.16
C LEU A 419 -17.88 24.21 -8.49
N ASN A 420 -17.00 25.07 -9.00
CA ASN A 420 -17.19 26.52 -9.09
C ASN A 420 -17.61 27.11 -7.73
N GLU A 421 -16.88 26.70 -6.66
CA GLU A 421 -17.17 27.08 -5.28
C GLU A 421 -16.21 28.17 -4.81
N HIS A 422 -16.73 29.29 -4.36
CA HIS A 422 -15.96 30.47 -3.96
C HIS A 422 -15.97 30.73 -2.43
N LYS A 423 -16.62 29.87 -1.68
CA LYS A 423 -16.73 30.00 -0.22
C LYS A 423 -15.39 30.05 0.48
N PHE A 424 -14.39 29.31 -0.06
CA PHE A 424 -13.09 29.11 0.56
C PHE A 424 -11.96 29.97 -0.03
N ASP A 425 -12.27 30.88 -0.95
CA ASP A 425 -11.27 31.71 -1.64
C ASP A 425 -10.35 32.45 -0.67
N LYS A 426 -10.94 33.03 0.38
CA LYS A 426 -10.20 33.75 1.40
C LYS A 426 -9.27 32.84 2.20
N GLU A 427 -9.78 31.72 2.69
CA GLU A 427 -9.02 30.76 3.49
C GLU A 427 -7.88 30.14 2.68
N ILE A 428 -8.09 29.86 1.41
CA ILE A 428 -7.05 29.38 0.49
C ILE A 428 -5.96 30.45 0.30
N ALA A 429 -6.34 31.69 0.02
CA ALA A 429 -5.39 32.80 -0.13
C ALA A 429 -4.59 33.02 1.16
N GLU A 430 -5.24 33.04 2.32
CA GLU A 430 -4.59 33.16 3.62
C GLU A 430 -3.62 32.00 3.90
N ALA A 431 -3.97 30.77 3.50
CA ALA A 431 -3.07 29.63 3.65
C ALA A 431 -1.82 29.75 2.77
N ILE A 432 -1.97 30.23 1.53
CA ILE A 432 -0.82 30.46 0.64
C ILE A 432 0.09 31.57 1.20
N VAL A 433 -0.47 32.71 1.59
CA VAL A 433 0.30 33.84 2.14
C VAL A 433 0.90 33.46 3.50
N GLY A 434 0.21 32.70 4.35
CA GLY A 434 0.71 32.19 5.63
C GLY A 434 1.96 31.32 5.46
N ASN A 435 1.97 30.43 4.47
CA ASN A 435 3.12 29.62 4.14
C ASN A 435 4.25 30.47 3.53
N PHE A 436 3.94 31.41 2.62
CA PHE A 436 4.94 32.26 2.00
C PHE A 436 5.63 33.20 3.01
N ARG A 437 4.90 33.83 3.92
CA ARG A 437 5.52 34.71 4.95
C ARG A 437 6.38 33.95 5.96
N THR A 438 6.30 32.63 5.99
CA THR A 438 7.20 31.77 6.76
C THR A 438 8.30 31.12 5.91
N SER A 439 8.31 31.36 4.59
CA SER A 439 9.43 31.01 3.70
C SER A 439 10.52 32.09 3.75
N GLY A 440 11.78 31.66 3.65
CA GLY A 440 12.94 32.56 3.72
C GLY A 440 13.20 33.36 2.45
N ALA A 441 14.21 34.24 2.50
CA ALA A 441 14.58 35.13 1.40
C ALA A 441 14.97 34.38 0.11
N LYS A 442 15.43 33.13 0.22
CA LYS A 442 15.76 32.26 -0.91
C LYS A 442 14.60 31.37 -1.39
N GLY A 443 13.38 31.54 -0.86
CA GLY A 443 12.20 30.78 -1.28
C GLY A 443 12.05 29.41 -0.61
N PHE A 444 12.84 29.09 0.41
CA PHE A 444 12.72 27.85 1.18
C PHE A 444 12.00 28.08 2.51
N ARG A 445 11.01 27.23 2.80
CA ARG A 445 10.28 27.24 4.07
C ARG A 445 10.92 26.37 5.13
N GLY A 446 11.57 25.30 4.72
CA GLY A 446 12.06 24.23 5.58
C GLY A 446 11.00 23.13 5.81
N CYS A 447 11.46 21.98 6.31
CA CYS A 447 10.63 20.77 6.38
C CYS A 447 9.42 20.95 7.31
N ILE A 448 9.66 21.42 8.53
CA ILE A 448 8.63 21.60 9.56
C ILE A 448 8.86 22.87 10.35
N LEU A 449 7.80 23.56 10.73
CA LEU A 449 7.79 24.64 11.69
C LEU A 449 6.93 24.25 12.90
N TYR A 450 7.30 24.79 14.06
CA TYR A 450 6.59 24.53 15.31
C TYR A 450 6.01 25.81 15.90
N GLU A 451 4.78 25.73 16.41
CA GLU A 451 4.07 26.87 16.99
C GLU A 451 4.92 27.63 18.05
N PRO A 452 5.61 26.98 19.02
CA PRO A 452 6.42 27.71 19.99
C PRO A 452 7.56 28.53 19.37
N GLU A 453 8.13 28.05 18.27
CA GLU A 453 9.20 28.77 17.55
C GLU A 453 8.65 29.98 16.79
N LEU A 454 7.48 29.82 16.15
CA LEU A 454 6.77 30.90 15.46
C LEU A 454 6.39 32.00 16.44
N GLN A 455 5.80 31.65 17.57
CA GLN A 455 5.39 32.61 18.62
C GLN A 455 6.61 33.33 19.23
N LYS A 456 7.73 32.64 19.42
CA LYS A 456 8.96 33.22 19.96
C LYS A 456 9.61 34.22 19.01
N ASN A 457 9.72 33.91 17.74
CA ASN A 457 10.54 34.64 16.78
C ASN A 457 9.71 35.59 15.90
N GLY A 458 8.41 35.35 15.75
CA GLY A 458 7.54 36.07 14.82
C GLY A 458 7.78 35.65 13.35
N TRP A 459 6.75 35.81 12.49
CA TRP A 459 6.84 35.40 11.07
C TRP A 459 7.93 36.18 10.29
N LYS A 460 8.21 37.44 10.63
CA LYS A 460 9.26 38.28 9.97
C LYS A 460 10.66 37.67 10.10
N PHE A 461 10.95 36.97 11.18
CA PHE A 461 12.20 36.23 11.33
C PHE A 461 12.34 35.14 10.26
N PHE A 462 11.29 34.34 10.07
CA PHE A 462 11.29 33.27 9.07
C PHE A 462 11.33 33.84 7.66
N TYR A 463 10.57 34.90 7.38
CA TYR A 463 10.52 35.58 6.08
C TYR A 463 11.86 36.14 5.61
N ASN A 464 12.68 36.62 6.54
CA ASN A 464 13.98 37.25 6.23
C ASN A 464 15.18 36.32 6.40
N ARG A 465 14.99 35.07 6.83
CA ARG A 465 16.10 34.14 7.03
C ARG A 465 16.69 33.67 5.71
N GLU A 466 18.03 33.53 5.68
CA GLU A 466 18.78 32.95 4.57
C GLU A 466 18.80 31.41 4.69
N LEU A 467 17.66 30.78 4.48
CA LEU A 467 17.54 29.32 4.51
C LEU A 467 17.79 28.75 3.12
N SER A 468 18.55 27.64 3.05
CA SER A 468 18.64 26.74 1.91
C SER A 468 18.20 25.35 2.36
N ASN A 469 17.23 24.76 1.66
CA ASN A 469 16.68 23.45 1.96
C ASN A 469 16.32 22.70 0.67
N PRO A 470 17.30 22.22 -0.12
CA PRO A 470 17.02 21.49 -1.36
C PRO A 470 16.46 20.08 -1.06
N HIS A 471 15.26 20.07 -0.54
CA HIS A 471 14.49 18.88 -0.18
C HIS A 471 13.10 18.99 -0.83
N PRO A 472 12.97 18.60 -2.12
CA PRO A 472 11.74 18.77 -2.89
C PRO A 472 10.48 18.23 -2.22
N HIS A 473 10.58 17.16 -1.44
CA HIS A 473 9.47 16.62 -0.66
C HIS A 473 8.71 17.70 0.11
N PHE A 474 9.42 18.62 0.77
CA PHE A 474 8.81 19.63 1.63
C PHE A 474 8.57 20.99 0.96
N GLU A 475 9.27 21.27 -0.14
CA GLU A 475 9.30 22.59 -0.75
C GLU A 475 8.54 22.66 -2.10
N ALA A 476 8.67 21.63 -2.94
CA ALA A 476 8.30 21.69 -4.36
C ALA A 476 6.82 22.04 -4.59
N TRP A 477 5.91 21.45 -3.87
CA TRP A 477 4.48 21.68 -4.06
C TRP A 477 4.00 23.01 -3.47
N LEU A 478 4.71 23.56 -2.47
CA LEU A 478 4.50 24.97 -2.07
C LEU A 478 4.88 25.93 -3.20
N TRP A 479 5.97 25.67 -3.92
CA TRP A 479 6.30 26.51 -5.09
C TRP A 479 5.22 26.46 -6.17
N ALA A 480 4.57 25.32 -6.38
CA ALA A 480 3.42 25.26 -7.28
C ALA A 480 2.28 26.18 -6.80
N CYS A 481 1.94 26.12 -5.51
CA CYS A 481 0.94 27.04 -4.93
C CYS A 481 1.32 28.51 -5.14
N TYR A 482 2.59 28.86 -4.97
CA TYR A 482 3.08 30.23 -5.13
C TYR A 482 3.06 30.68 -6.60
N LEU A 483 3.39 29.83 -7.55
CA LEU A 483 3.33 30.12 -8.98
C LEU A 483 1.89 30.38 -9.44
N TRP A 484 0.94 29.57 -9.02
CA TRP A 484 -0.47 29.81 -9.30
C TRP A 484 -0.95 31.12 -8.68
N PHE A 485 -0.60 31.38 -7.42
CA PHE A 485 -1.00 32.60 -6.72
C PHE A 485 -0.38 33.87 -7.33
N TYR A 486 0.84 33.75 -7.90
CA TYR A 486 1.43 34.84 -8.71
C TYR A 486 0.57 35.16 -9.93
N GLU A 487 0.09 34.14 -10.65
CA GLU A 487 -0.77 34.34 -11.81
C GLU A 487 -2.05 35.11 -11.43
N GLN A 488 -2.62 34.89 -10.25
CA GLN A 488 -3.77 35.61 -9.74
C GLN A 488 -3.47 37.06 -9.31
N THR A 489 -2.26 37.34 -8.87
CA THR A 489 -1.96 38.56 -8.11
C THR A 489 -0.96 39.51 -8.78
N GLY A 490 -0.02 38.94 -9.55
CA GLY A 490 1.14 39.66 -10.05
C GLY A 490 2.15 40.06 -8.97
N TRP A 491 2.19 39.33 -7.83
CA TRP A 491 3.09 39.66 -6.71
C TRP A 491 4.53 39.22 -6.99
N GLU A 492 5.35 40.15 -7.51
CA GLU A 492 6.71 39.87 -7.99
C GLU A 492 7.62 39.22 -6.96
N THR A 493 7.60 39.67 -5.69
CA THR A 493 8.44 39.07 -4.63
C THR A 493 8.15 37.57 -4.47
N LEU A 494 6.90 37.14 -4.64
CA LEU A 494 6.50 35.74 -4.58
C LEU A 494 7.17 34.93 -5.70
N LEU A 495 7.09 35.43 -6.95
CA LEU A 495 7.70 34.78 -8.12
C LEU A 495 9.23 34.73 -8.01
N GLU A 496 9.86 35.87 -7.66
CA GLU A 496 11.32 35.96 -7.56
C GLU A 496 11.89 34.96 -6.54
N ARG A 497 11.32 34.89 -5.34
CA ARG A 497 11.77 33.95 -4.31
C ARG A 497 11.50 32.50 -4.72
N THR A 498 10.37 32.20 -5.33
CA THR A 498 10.05 30.86 -5.85
C THR A 498 11.07 30.43 -6.91
N LYS A 499 11.41 31.30 -7.84
CA LYS A 499 12.46 31.05 -8.86
C LYS A 499 13.83 30.82 -8.25
N LEU A 500 14.21 31.57 -7.20
CA LEU A 500 15.46 31.37 -6.48
C LEU A 500 15.52 29.99 -5.83
N GLY A 501 14.45 29.56 -5.13
CA GLY A 501 14.37 28.24 -4.50
C GLY A 501 14.46 27.10 -5.53
N ILE A 502 13.68 27.18 -6.60
CA ILE A 502 13.71 26.20 -7.71
C ILE A 502 15.10 26.12 -8.33
N LYS A 503 15.70 27.29 -8.66
CA LYS A 503 17.03 27.33 -9.29
C LYS A 503 18.12 26.76 -8.39
N GLU A 504 18.18 27.17 -7.11
CA GLU A 504 19.16 26.64 -6.16
C GLU A 504 19.01 25.12 -5.99
N THR A 505 17.78 24.62 -5.96
CA THR A 505 17.51 23.17 -5.91
C THR A 505 18.04 22.46 -7.15
N LEU A 506 17.77 22.95 -8.35
CA LEU A 506 18.27 22.37 -9.58
C LEU A 506 19.81 22.45 -9.70
N ASP A 507 20.41 23.59 -9.33
CA ASP A 507 21.87 23.82 -9.39
C ASP A 507 22.61 22.84 -8.44
N THR A 508 21.98 22.36 -7.39
CA THR A 508 22.58 21.44 -6.40
C THR A 508 22.27 19.96 -6.66
N TYR A 509 21.49 19.63 -7.68
CA TYR A 509 21.14 18.26 -8.03
C TYR A 509 22.35 17.47 -8.55
N PRO A 510 22.53 16.18 -8.18
CA PRO A 510 21.82 15.46 -7.10
C PRO A 510 22.50 15.62 -5.73
N ASP A 511 23.76 16.03 -5.68
CA ASP A 511 24.65 15.91 -4.52
C ASP A 511 24.23 16.81 -3.34
N GLY A 512 23.55 17.91 -3.62
CA GLY A 512 23.03 18.84 -2.62
C GLY A 512 21.63 18.50 -2.11
N TRP A 513 20.94 17.54 -2.74
CA TRP A 513 19.58 17.18 -2.37
C TRP A 513 19.53 16.32 -1.11
N PHE A 514 18.38 16.39 -0.44
CA PHE A 514 17.98 15.49 0.62
C PHE A 514 16.65 14.83 0.24
N TRP A 515 16.37 13.66 0.77
CA TRP A 515 15.15 12.90 0.50
C TRP A 515 14.69 12.09 1.71
N THR A 516 13.42 11.65 1.65
CA THR A 516 12.82 10.85 2.70
C THR A 516 13.31 9.41 2.65
N ASN A 517 12.96 8.65 1.61
CA ASN A 517 13.33 7.25 1.44
C ASN A 517 14.26 7.00 0.25
N GLY A 518 14.10 7.78 -0.85
CA GLY A 518 14.87 7.63 -2.06
C GLY A 518 14.81 8.87 -2.94
N ILE A 519 15.83 9.07 -3.78
CA ILE A 519 15.94 10.26 -4.66
C ILE A 519 14.83 10.31 -5.72
N GLN A 520 14.29 9.17 -6.12
CA GLN A 520 13.24 9.11 -7.15
C GLN A 520 11.96 9.83 -6.72
N GLN A 521 11.65 9.81 -5.45
CA GLN A 521 10.51 10.51 -4.85
C GLN A 521 10.61 12.02 -5.04
N GLU A 522 11.81 12.56 -4.88
CA GLU A 522 12.09 13.99 -5.00
C GLU A 522 12.00 14.46 -6.46
N ARG A 523 12.50 13.63 -7.40
CA ARG A 523 12.36 13.90 -8.84
C ARG A 523 10.89 14.03 -9.25
N ALA A 524 10.04 13.09 -8.76
CA ALA A 524 8.60 13.10 -9.03
C ALA A 524 7.94 14.40 -8.57
N ARG A 525 8.31 14.89 -7.38
CA ARG A 525 7.71 16.11 -6.79
C ARG A 525 8.13 17.39 -7.51
N MET A 526 9.32 17.42 -8.10
CA MET A 526 9.80 18.60 -8.83
C MET A 526 9.06 18.85 -10.15
N ILE A 527 8.43 17.85 -10.75
CA ILE A 527 7.79 18.01 -12.07
C ILE A 527 6.67 19.06 -12.04
N LEU A 528 5.80 19.01 -11.04
CA LEU A 528 4.65 19.93 -10.92
C LEU A 528 5.08 21.41 -10.91
N PRO A 529 5.93 21.90 -9.99
CA PRO A 529 6.33 23.31 -9.98
C PRO A 529 7.12 23.70 -11.23
N LEU A 530 7.89 22.79 -11.85
CA LEU A 530 8.61 23.10 -13.09
C LEU A 530 7.65 23.24 -14.29
N ALA A 531 6.60 22.42 -14.37
CA ALA A 531 5.56 22.55 -15.38
C ALA A 531 4.81 23.88 -15.22
N TRP A 532 4.50 24.27 -14.00
CA TRP A 532 3.80 25.51 -13.69
C TRP A 532 4.70 26.75 -13.84
N LEU A 533 5.98 26.66 -13.51
CA LEU A 533 6.95 27.73 -13.81
C LEU A 533 7.03 28.01 -15.32
N TYR A 534 7.04 26.94 -16.14
CA TYR A 534 7.01 27.09 -17.59
C TYR A 534 5.69 27.72 -18.11
N ARG A 535 4.57 27.46 -17.41
CA ARG A 535 3.28 28.12 -17.73
C ARG A 535 3.30 29.60 -17.42
N VAL A 536 3.84 30.00 -16.25
CA VAL A 536 3.94 31.40 -15.79
C VAL A 536 4.93 32.19 -16.66
N GLU A 537 6.09 31.65 -16.92
CA GLU A 537 7.13 32.27 -17.75
C GLU A 537 7.65 31.26 -18.79
N PRO A 538 7.08 31.21 -20.01
CA PRO A 538 7.45 30.23 -21.03
C PRO A 538 8.81 30.55 -21.70
N THR A 539 9.89 30.52 -20.90
CA THR A 539 11.26 30.75 -21.36
C THR A 539 11.91 29.42 -21.78
N LYS A 540 12.96 29.52 -22.61
CA LYS A 540 13.76 28.34 -22.96
C LYS A 540 14.47 27.75 -21.75
N GLU A 541 14.86 28.57 -20.78
CA GLU A 541 15.52 28.14 -19.55
C GLU A 541 14.54 27.28 -18.71
N HIS A 542 13.30 27.73 -18.50
CA HIS A 542 12.28 26.99 -17.74
C HIS A 542 11.85 25.71 -18.47
N GLU A 543 11.80 25.71 -19.81
CA GLU A 543 11.60 24.50 -20.58
C GLU A 543 12.74 23.49 -20.34
N GLN A 544 14.00 23.96 -20.33
CA GLN A 544 15.15 23.11 -20.07
C GLN A 544 15.16 22.54 -18.65
N TYR A 545 14.71 23.29 -17.64
CA TYR A 545 14.57 22.81 -16.28
C TYR A 545 13.55 21.65 -16.19
N LEU A 546 12.41 21.82 -16.84
CA LEU A 546 11.39 20.78 -16.90
C LEU A 546 11.90 19.55 -17.66
N ASP A 547 12.50 19.74 -18.84
CA ASP A 547 13.03 18.64 -19.64
C ASP A 547 14.10 17.83 -18.91
N PHE A 548 15.00 18.51 -18.21
CA PHE A 548 16.05 17.88 -17.42
C PHE A 548 15.45 16.97 -16.33
N MET A 549 14.51 17.49 -15.56
CA MET A 549 13.92 16.71 -14.47
C MET A 549 12.99 15.59 -14.98
N MET A 550 12.30 15.84 -16.09
CA MET A 550 11.52 14.81 -16.79
C MET A 550 12.41 13.68 -17.31
N GLU A 551 13.58 14.00 -17.88
CA GLU A 551 14.54 12.97 -18.29
C GLU A 551 15.02 12.15 -17.09
N GLU A 552 15.36 12.81 -15.98
CA GLU A 552 15.82 12.12 -14.76
C GLU A 552 14.72 11.20 -14.17
N LEU A 553 13.45 11.64 -14.15
CA LEU A 553 12.33 10.83 -13.70
C LEU A 553 12.08 9.63 -14.63
N LEU A 554 12.00 9.89 -15.94
CA LEU A 554 11.58 8.89 -16.93
C LEU A 554 12.64 7.84 -17.28
N LYS A 555 13.92 8.03 -16.90
CA LYS A 555 14.93 6.96 -16.93
C LYS A 555 14.48 5.71 -16.17
N ASN A 556 13.61 5.87 -15.19
CA ASN A 556 13.08 4.80 -14.36
C ASN A 556 11.63 4.42 -14.70
N GLN A 557 11.03 4.97 -15.77
CA GLN A 557 9.74 4.46 -16.23
C GLN A 557 9.92 3.12 -16.93
N VAL A 558 9.31 2.07 -16.36
CA VAL A 558 9.36 0.72 -16.90
C VAL A 558 8.32 0.50 -18.01
N PRO A 559 8.47 -0.55 -18.85
CA PRO A 559 7.58 -0.76 -20.01
C PRO A 559 6.08 -0.83 -19.66
N CYS A 560 5.72 -1.37 -18.52
CA CYS A 560 4.31 -1.41 -18.04
C CYS A 560 3.77 -0.03 -17.66
N GLY A 561 4.62 0.98 -17.46
CA GLY A 561 4.26 2.37 -17.17
C GLY A 561 4.53 2.82 -15.74
N GLY A 562 4.88 1.92 -14.82
CA GLY A 562 5.27 2.25 -13.45
C GLY A 562 6.62 2.99 -13.41
N ILE A 563 6.89 3.65 -12.29
CA ILE A 563 8.20 4.27 -12.01
C ILE A 563 8.93 3.39 -11.01
N ARG A 564 10.09 2.88 -11.41
CA ARG A 564 10.97 2.11 -10.53
C ARG A 564 11.63 3.02 -9.52
N GLU A 565 11.69 2.56 -8.26
CA GLU A 565 12.35 3.29 -7.18
C GLU A 565 13.87 3.33 -7.32
N GLU A 566 14.48 4.35 -6.70
CA GLU A 566 15.93 4.56 -6.63
C GLU A 566 16.31 5.18 -5.27
N LEU A 567 17.22 4.53 -4.53
CA LEU A 567 17.63 4.94 -3.19
C LEU A 567 18.45 6.24 -3.19
N GLY A 568 19.36 6.39 -4.14
CA GLY A 568 20.34 7.48 -4.12
C GLY A 568 21.46 7.29 -3.07
N ASP A 569 22.13 8.38 -2.70
CA ASP A 569 23.20 8.37 -1.68
C ASP A 569 22.60 8.16 -0.27
N PRO A 570 22.99 7.10 0.46
CA PRO A 570 22.44 6.83 1.80
C PRO A 570 22.66 7.95 2.82
N SER A 571 23.68 8.78 2.64
CA SER A 571 23.97 9.92 3.55
C SER A 571 22.97 11.08 3.42
N LYS A 572 22.12 11.06 2.39
CA LYS A 572 21.14 12.09 2.06
C LYS A 572 19.71 11.68 2.43
N SER A 573 19.51 10.41 2.74
CA SER A 573 18.20 9.85 3.09
C SER A 573 17.89 10.05 4.58
N THR A 574 16.66 10.47 4.87
CA THR A 574 16.15 10.50 6.26
C THR A 574 15.93 9.07 6.76
N PHE A 575 15.33 8.22 5.93
CA PHE A 575 15.10 6.81 6.18
C PHE A 575 15.76 6.00 5.09
N GLY A 576 16.90 5.42 5.40
CA GLY A 576 17.67 4.65 4.43
C GLY A 576 17.34 3.17 4.43
N LYS A 577 18.10 2.43 3.62
CA LYS A 577 18.09 0.97 3.58
C LYS A 577 18.27 0.38 4.99
N THR A 578 17.44 -0.61 5.34
CA THR A 578 17.53 -1.32 6.62
C THR A 578 18.90 -1.97 6.81
N PRO A 579 19.70 -1.59 7.83
CA PRO A 579 21.11 -1.96 7.90
C PRO A 579 21.38 -3.36 8.52
N SER A 580 20.36 -3.98 9.13
CA SER A 580 20.48 -5.32 9.74
C SER A 580 19.09 -5.94 9.99
N ASN A 581 19.06 -7.24 10.27
CA ASN A 581 17.83 -7.93 10.67
C ASN A 581 17.23 -7.34 11.96
N GLU A 582 18.06 -6.92 12.92
CA GLU A 582 17.61 -6.32 14.18
C GLU A 582 16.81 -5.02 13.93
N LYS A 583 17.24 -4.22 12.93
CA LYS A 583 16.63 -2.93 12.61
C LYS A 583 15.39 -3.02 11.72
N TYR A 584 15.04 -4.20 11.22
CA TYR A 584 13.85 -4.39 10.41
C TYR A 584 12.57 -3.97 11.20
N GLY A 585 11.74 -3.13 10.59
CA GLY A 585 10.47 -2.69 11.17
C GLY A 585 10.56 -1.71 12.34
N GLU A 586 11.75 -1.11 12.64
CA GLU A 586 11.92 -0.15 13.73
C GLU A 586 11.64 1.30 13.34
N SER A 587 11.69 1.61 12.04
CA SER A 587 11.46 2.96 11.52
C SER A 587 10.75 2.89 10.17
N GLU A 588 10.39 4.04 9.64
CA GLU A 588 10.08 4.17 8.22
C GLU A 588 11.26 3.70 7.37
N ALA A 589 10.98 3.11 6.20
CA ALA A 589 12.00 2.55 5.31
C ALA A 589 11.55 2.57 3.85
N PRO A 590 12.50 2.56 2.89
CA PRO A 590 12.19 2.36 1.48
C PRO A 590 11.51 1.02 1.22
N LEU A 591 10.69 0.96 0.17
CA LEU A 591 10.07 -0.30 -0.28
C LEU A 591 11.05 -1.23 -1.01
N ILE A 592 12.14 -0.68 -1.52
CA ILE A 592 13.23 -1.45 -2.14
C ILE A 592 14.34 -1.69 -1.12
N PHE A 593 15.04 -2.79 -1.26
CA PHE A 593 16.22 -3.09 -0.48
C PHE A 593 17.49 -2.65 -1.22
N ASP A 594 17.55 -2.89 -2.52
CA ASP A 594 18.63 -2.44 -3.41
C ASP A 594 18.08 -1.76 -4.67
N ASN A 595 18.89 -0.90 -5.27
CA ASN A 595 18.58 -0.35 -6.58
C ASN A 595 18.46 -1.48 -7.61
N GLY A 596 17.33 -1.52 -8.31
CA GLY A 596 17.02 -2.57 -9.27
C GLY A 596 15.88 -3.48 -8.82
N ASP A 597 15.50 -3.48 -7.54
CA ASP A 597 14.27 -4.14 -7.10
C ASP A 597 13.08 -3.63 -7.92
N PRO A 598 12.20 -4.53 -8.41
CA PRO A 598 11.15 -4.20 -9.39
C PRO A 598 9.91 -3.52 -8.77
N ILE A 599 10.12 -2.50 -7.92
CA ILE A 599 9.07 -1.87 -7.14
C ILE A 599 8.71 -0.48 -7.66
N ALA A 600 7.39 -0.24 -7.75
CA ALA A 600 6.80 1.07 -7.85
C ALA A 600 6.14 1.45 -6.52
N ASP A 601 6.44 2.66 -6.01
CA ASP A 601 5.87 3.22 -4.77
C ASP A 601 4.72 4.18 -5.13
N MET A 602 3.47 3.81 -4.74
CA MET A 602 2.29 4.64 -5.00
C MET A 602 2.17 5.80 -4.02
N LEU A 603 2.85 5.73 -2.86
CA LEU A 603 2.75 6.75 -1.81
C LEU A 603 3.68 7.94 -2.06
N TYR A 604 4.95 7.66 -2.34
CA TYR A 604 5.95 8.73 -2.38
C TYR A 604 6.36 9.14 -3.79
N THR A 605 6.18 8.28 -4.80
CA THR A 605 6.69 8.52 -6.17
C THR A 605 5.59 8.56 -7.22
N THR A 606 4.86 7.47 -7.41
CA THR A 606 4.03 7.28 -8.62
C THR A 606 2.83 8.20 -8.67
N ASN A 607 2.16 8.45 -7.53
CA ASN A 607 1.05 9.40 -7.42
C ASN A 607 1.49 10.84 -7.80
N PHE A 608 2.63 11.29 -7.27
CA PHE A 608 3.17 12.64 -7.56
C PHE A 608 3.69 12.75 -9.00
N ALA A 609 4.34 11.69 -9.49
CA ALA A 609 4.74 11.61 -10.89
C ALA A 609 3.52 11.66 -11.83
N PHE A 610 2.40 11.06 -11.46
CA PHE A 610 1.19 11.05 -12.28
C PHE A 610 0.58 12.43 -12.41
N VAL A 611 0.47 13.19 -11.32
CA VAL A 611 0.06 14.61 -11.35
C VAL A 611 1.06 15.43 -12.17
N GLY A 612 2.36 15.31 -11.87
CA GLY A 612 3.42 16.05 -12.55
C GLY A 612 3.45 15.79 -14.06
N LEU A 613 3.32 14.53 -14.49
CA LEU A 613 3.24 14.16 -15.91
C LEU A 613 2.00 14.73 -16.61
N CYS A 614 0.85 14.76 -15.94
CA CYS A 614 -0.36 15.38 -16.45
C CYS A 614 -0.10 16.87 -16.74
N GLU A 615 0.49 17.59 -15.80
CA GLU A 615 0.82 19.00 -15.92
C GLU A 615 1.90 19.28 -16.98
N ALA A 616 2.98 18.49 -17.00
CA ALA A 616 4.07 18.61 -17.98
C ALA A 616 3.58 18.33 -19.42
N ALA A 617 2.78 17.28 -19.60
CA ALA A 617 2.16 16.95 -20.89
C ALA A 617 1.20 18.05 -21.35
N ALA A 618 0.41 18.62 -20.45
CA ALA A 618 -0.52 19.71 -20.74
C ALA A 618 0.22 21.01 -21.08
N ALA A 619 1.30 21.34 -20.37
CA ALA A 619 2.08 22.57 -20.57
C ALA A 619 2.88 22.54 -21.88
N THR A 620 3.48 21.40 -22.24
CA THR A 620 4.44 21.32 -23.35
C THR A 620 3.88 20.68 -24.62
N LYS A 621 2.85 19.84 -24.49
CA LYS A 621 2.30 19.00 -25.57
C LYS A 621 3.33 18.06 -26.21
N LYS A 622 4.47 17.77 -25.55
CA LYS A 622 5.52 16.88 -26.05
C LYS A 622 4.99 15.43 -26.14
N PRO A 623 5.13 14.77 -27.30
CA PRO A 623 4.59 13.41 -27.51
C PRO A 623 5.15 12.39 -26.51
N GLU A 624 6.43 12.53 -26.12
CA GLU A 624 7.08 11.65 -25.15
C GLU A 624 6.45 11.75 -23.75
N TYR A 625 6.03 12.95 -23.31
CA TYR A 625 5.37 13.14 -22.04
C TYR A 625 3.93 12.64 -22.05
N VAL A 626 3.24 12.85 -23.18
CA VAL A 626 1.89 12.31 -23.41
C VAL A 626 1.91 10.78 -23.40
N ASP A 627 2.90 10.14 -24.03
CA ASP A 627 3.03 8.67 -24.04
C ASP A 627 3.39 8.14 -22.64
N ALA A 628 4.31 8.79 -21.93
CA ALA A 628 4.67 8.43 -20.56
C ALA A 628 3.47 8.51 -19.60
N LEU A 629 2.69 9.59 -19.70
CA LEU A 629 1.45 9.78 -18.95
C LEU A 629 0.41 8.69 -19.24
N ARG A 630 0.20 8.38 -20.52
CA ARG A 630 -0.72 7.32 -20.93
C ARG A 630 -0.32 5.96 -20.36
N LYS A 631 0.96 5.59 -20.46
CA LYS A 631 1.48 4.34 -19.89
C LYS A 631 1.28 4.27 -18.38
N MET A 632 1.56 5.37 -17.67
CA MET A 632 1.38 5.41 -16.22
C MET A 632 -0.10 5.30 -15.83
N ASN A 633 -1.00 5.98 -16.54
CA ASN A 633 -2.44 5.83 -16.31
C ASN A 633 -2.90 4.38 -16.53
N ASP A 634 -2.44 3.73 -17.61
CA ASP A 634 -2.79 2.34 -17.89
C ASP A 634 -2.24 1.39 -16.80
N PHE A 635 -1.03 1.65 -16.31
CA PHE A 635 -0.45 0.92 -15.17
C PHE A 635 -1.31 1.06 -13.90
N LEU A 636 -1.66 2.29 -13.53
CA LEU A 636 -2.47 2.55 -12.32
C LEU A 636 -3.87 1.92 -12.41
N ILE A 637 -4.50 1.92 -13.58
CA ILE A 637 -5.78 1.22 -13.80
C ILE A 637 -5.61 -0.28 -13.58
N ARG A 638 -4.52 -0.88 -14.05
CA ARG A 638 -4.28 -2.31 -13.97
C ARG A 638 -4.05 -2.78 -12.54
N ILE A 639 -3.25 -2.03 -11.78
CA ILE A 639 -2.84 -2.42 -10.43
C ILE A 639 -3.83 -2.02 -9.34
N GLN A 640 -4.94 -1.37 -9.68
CA GLN A 640 -6.00 -1.08 -8.71
C GLN A 640 -6.46 -2.39 -8.06
N VAL A 641 -6.61 -2.38 -6.74
CA VAL A 641 -7.02 -3.58 -6.00
C VAL A 641 -8.44 -4.00 -6.38
N CYS A 642 -8.59 -5.27 -6.68
CA CYS A 642 -9.88 -5.91 -6.93
C CYS A 642 -10.11 -7.02 -5.90
N SER A 643 -11.25 -6.98 -5.21
CA SER A 643 -11.66 -8.00 -4.26
C SER A 643 -13.17 -8.09 -4.15
N ASP A 644 -13.69 -9.32 -4.20
CA ASP A 644 -15.09 -9.59 -3.89
C ASP A 644 -15.30 -9.90 -2.40
N GLU A 645 -14.29 -10.45 -1.73
CA GLU A 645 -14.34 -10.82 -0.31
C GLU A 645 -14.00 -9.63 0.58
N PHE A 646 -12.88 -8.95 0.33
CA PHE A 646 -12.42 -7.81 1.13
C PHE A 646 -12.90 -6.48 0.52
N LYS A 647 -14.20 -6.19 0.66
CA LYS A 647 -14.84 -5.02 0.04
C LYS A 647 -14.22 -3.68 0.48
N HIS A 648 -13.71 -3.60 1.70
CA HIS A 648 -13.01 -2.43 2.23
C HIS A 648 -11.66 -2.15 1.52
N LEU A 649 -11.18 -3.09 0.71
CA LEU A 649 -9.96 -2.92 -0.11
C LEU A 649 -10.25 -2.77 -1.61
N ASP A 650 -11.44 -3.20 -2.09
CA ASP A 650 -11.81 -3.13 -3.51
C ASP A 650 -11.82 -1.67 -3.99
N GLY A 651 -11.00 -1.36 -4.99
CA GLY A 651 -10.86 0.01 -5.54
C GLY A 651 -9.73 0.83 -4.94
N ALA A 652 -9.00 0.33 -3.95
CA ALA A 652 -7.81 0.96 -3.40
C ALA A 652 -6.59 0.83 -4.32
N TRP A 653 -5.51 1.54 -3.97
CA TRP A 653 -4.14 1.23 -4.37
C TRP A 653 -3.32 0.98 -3.11
N PHE A 654 -2.63 -0.17 -3.05
CA PHE A 654 -1.60 -0.38 -2.05
C PHE A 654 -0.36 0.47 -2.36
N ARG A 655 0.43 0.78 -1.33
CA ARG A 655 1.66 1.55 -1.49
C ARG A 655 2.64 0.87 -2.46
N ALA A 656 2.85 -0.44 -2.33
CA ALA A 656 3.83 -1.17 -3.10
C ALA A 656 3.21 -1.99 -4.23
N PHE A 657 3.91 -2.04 -5.36
CA PHE A 657 3.63 -2.98 -6.42
C PHE A 657 4.93 -3.49 -7.06
N ASP A 658 5.12 -4.81 -7.00
CA ASP A 658 6.17 -5.51 -7.75
C ASP A 658 5.68 -5.76 -9.19
N TYR A 659 6.25 -5.00 -10.14
CA TYR A 659 5.81 -5.05 -11.52
C TYR A 659 6.41 -6.24 -12.32
N GLU A 660 7.39 -6.99 -11.79
CA GLU A 660 7.91 -8.20 -12.42
C GLU A 660 7.10 -9.44 -12.02
N SER A 661 6.77 -9.60 -10.74
CA SER A 661 5.87 -10.67 -10.29
C SER A 661 4.39 -10.33 -10.48
N TRP A 662 4.06 -9.09 -10.79
CA TRP A 662 2.70 -8.55 -10.93
C TRP A 662 1.87 -8.74 -9.66
N ASP A 663 2.46 -8.42 -8.50
CA ASP A 663 1.91 -8.68 -7.18
C ASP A 663 2.18 -7.52 -6.20
N TYR A 664 1.45 -7.47 -5.09
CA TYR A 664 1.59 -6.45 -4.02
C TYR A 664 2.69 -6.86 -3.02
N TRP A 665 3.94 -6.84 -3.45
CA TRP A 665 5.11 -7.27 -2.67
C TRP A 665 6.17 -6.16 -2.59
N ALA A 666 6.96 -6.15 -1.51
CA ALA A 666 8.10 -5.24 -1.32
C ALA A 666 9.02 -5.73 -0.18
N SER A 667 10.05 -4.95 0.13
CA SER A 667 10.93 -5.23 1.28
C SER A 667 10.17 -5.22 2.63
N ASN A 668 9.06 -4.48 2.71
CA ASN A 668 8.15 -4.34 3.86
C ASN A 668 8.85 -4.04 5.20
N ALA A 669 9.98 -3.35 5.17
CA ALA A 669 10.70 -2.95 6.37
C ALA A 669 10.01 -1.81 7.15
N ASP A 670 9.14 -1.05 6.47
CA ASP A 670 8.33 0.02 7.07
C ASP A 670 7.05 -0.55 7.66
N ALA A 671 6.98 -0.63 8.99
CA ALA A 671 5.80 -1.15 9.68
C ALA A 671 4.62 -0.16 9.70
N GLY A 672 4.86 1.14 9.51
CA GLY A 672 3.82 2.18 9.52
C GLY A 672 3.13 2.32 8.16
N TRP A 673 3.90 2.70 7.15
CA TRP A 673 3.47 2.87 5.75
C TRP A 673 4.12 1.82 4.85
N GLY A 674 4.12 0.55 5.24
CA GLY A 674 4.70 -0.54 4.47
C GLY A 674 3.91 -0.89 3.20
N ALA A 675 4.24 -2.04 2.61
CA ALA A 675 3.80 -2.46 1.28
C ALA A 675 2.28 -2.41 1.06
N TRP A 676 1.49 -2.78 2.08
CA TRP A 676 0.04 -2.93 1.97
C TRP A 676 -0.76 -1.76 2.56
N SER A 677 -0.11 -0.65 2.87
CA SER A 677 -0.82 0.58 3.26
C SER A 677 -1.65 1.12 2.12
N THR A 678 -2.83 1.63 2.44
CA THR A 678 -3.66 2.45 1.56
C THR A 678 -3.86 3.81 2.21
N LEU A 679 -3.95 4.89 1.44
CA LEU A 679 -4.16 6.22 1.99
C LEU A 679 -5.25 6.95 1.21
N THR A 680 -6.22 7.50 1.93
CA THR A 680 -7.36 8.25 1.38
C THR A 680 -6.93 9.55 0.71
N GLY A 681 -5.93 10.23 1.27
CA GLY A 681 -5.27 11.39 0.67
C GLY A 681 -4.20 10.97 -0.34
N TRP A 682 -2.99 11.03 0.05
CA TRP A 682 -1.73 10.80 -0.68
C TRP A 682 -1.81 9.92 -1.93
N ILE A 683 -2.37 8.72 -1.82
CA ILE A 683 -2.46 7.77 -2.93
C ILE A 683 -3.77 7.96 -3.68
N GLN A 684 -4.88 7.67 -3.01
CA GLN A 684 -6.20 7.54 -3.62
C GLN A 684 -6.66 8.83 -4.30
N SER A 685 -6.55 9.95 -3.58
CA SER A 685 -7.06 11.23 -4.06
C SER A 685 -6.36 11.74 -5.32
N TRP A 686 -5.02 11.68 -5.35
CA TRP A 686 -4.26 12.17 -6.49
C TRP A 686 -4.42 11.30 -7.72
N ILE A 687 -4.53 9.97 -7.54
CA ILE A 687 -4.77 9.05 -8.66
C ILE A 687 -6.18 9.28 -9.22
N VAL A 688 -7.21 9.29 -8.38
CA VAL A 688 -8.60 9.49 -8.81
C VAL A 688 -8.77 10.86 -9.47
N GLY A 689 -8.32 11.94 -8.82
CA GLY A 689 -8.43 13.29 -9.35
C GLY A 689 -7.73 13.46 -10.70
N THR A 690 -6.51 12.93 -10.84
CA THR A 690 -5.76 13.01 -12.12
C THR A 690 -6.43 12.17 -13.21
N GLN A 691 -6.98 11.00 -12.88
CA GLN A 691 -7.76 10.21 -13.84
C GLN A 691 -8.98 10.98 -14.34
N VAL A 692 -9.64 11.76 -13.46
CA VAL A 692 -10.76 12.63 -13.87
C VAL A 692 -10.27 13.77 -14.76
N LEU A 693 -9.16 14.44 -14.43
CA LEU A 693 -8.57 15.45 -15.31
C LEU A 693 -8.34 14.91 -16.73
N LEU A 694 -7.83 13.66 -16.83
CA LEU A 694 -7.62 12.99 -18.12
C LEU A 694 -8.94 12.63 -18.83
N GLU A 695 -10.01 12.28 -18.13
CA GLU A 695 -11.33 12.04 -18.73
C GLU A 695 -11.94 13.33 -19.28
N GLU A 696 -11.75 14.44 -18.57
CA GLU A 696 -12.23 15.78 -18.97
C GLU A 696 -11.28 16.46 -19.99
N ASN A 697 -10.17 15.81 -20.37
CA ASN A 697 -9.13 16.35 -21.25
C ASN A 697 -8.56 17.70 -20.81
N THR A 698 -8.32 17.84 -19.53
CA THR A 698 -7.79 19.05 -18.89
C THR A 698 -6.57 18.75 -18.00
N SER A 699 -5.97 19.77 -17.43
CA SER A 699 -4.98 19.69 -16.37
C SER A 699 -5.43 20.49 -15.15
N LEU A 700 -4.74 20.35 -14.02
CA LEU A 700 -5.08 21.17 -12.84
C LEU A 700 -4.86 22.65 -13.12
N TRP A 701 -3.76 23.03 -13.78
CA TRP A 701 -3.52 24.42 -14.20
C TRP A 701 -4.63 24.96 -15.09
N ASP A 702 -4.99 24.23 -16.15
CA ASP A 702 -6.03 24.66 -17.09
C ASP A 702 -7.40 24.79 -16.38
N LEU A 703 -7.73 23.88 -15.47
CA LEU A 703 -8.93 23.96 -14.65
C LEU A 703 -8.92 25.21 -13.74
N LEU A 704 -7.79 25.49 -13.10
CA LEU A 704 -7.62 26.63 -12.20
C LEU A 704 -7.57 27.98 -12.94
N SER A 705 -7.27 27.98 -14.25
CA SER A 705 -7.26 29.21 -15.05
C SER A 705 -8.64 29.85 -15.22
N ASP A 706 -9.71 29.09 -14.99
CA ASP A 706 -11.08 29.56 -15.00
C ASP A 706 -11.51 30.22 -13.66
N MET A 707 -10.68 30.08 -12.60
CA MET A 707 -10.95 30.70 -11.29
C MET A 707 -10.41 32.13 -11.24
N ASP A 708 -11.23 33.07 -10.75
CA ASP A 708 -10.80 34.43 -10.45
C ASP A 708 -10.83 34.69 -8.94
N MET A 709 -9.66 34.61 -8.31
CA MET A 709 -9.46 34.97 -6.91
C MET A 709 -8.65 36.28 -6.74
N SER A 710 -8.42 37.05 -7.81
CA SER A 710 -7.46 38.18 -7.83
C SER A 710 -7.77 39.25 -6.79
N ASP A 711 -9.02 39.66 -6.64
CA ASP A 711 -9.42 40.73 -5.70
C ASP A 711 -9.25 40.31 -4.24
N ILE A 712 -9.70 39.09 -3.89
CA ILE A 712 -9.58 38.58 -2.52
C ILE A 712 -8.11 38.29 -2.18
N SER A 713 -7.35 37.76 -3.14
CA SER A 713 -5.92 37.44 -2.96
C SER A 713 -5.09 38.74 -2.73
N LYS A 714 -5.30 39.81 -3.51
CA LYS A 714 -4.64 41.09 -3.29
C LYS A 714 -5.01 41.71 -1.95
N LYS A 715 -6.27 41.56 -1.52
CA LYS A 715 -6.68 41.99 -0.19
C LYS A 715 -5.96 41.22 0.91
N VAL A 716 -5.90 39.91 0.82
CA VAL A 716 -5.19 39.05 1.79
C VAL A 716 -3.70 39.41 1.87
N ILE A 717 -3.02 39.63 0.73
CA ILE A 717 -1.64 40.16 0.71
C ILE A 717 -1.56 41.47 1.48
N SER A 718 -2.46 42.42 1.18
CA SER A 718 -2.45 43.72 1.87
C SER A 718 -2.64 43.61 3.38
N ASP A 719 -3.50 42.68 3.84
CA ASP A 719 -3.84 42.49 5.24
C ASP A 719 -2.70 41.72 5.99
N MET A 720 -2.04 40.78 5.35
CA MET A 720 -1.03 39.90 6.00
C MET A 720 0.42 40.36 5.82
N MET A 721 0.71 41.25 4.84
CA MET A 721 2.05 41.70 4.43
C MET A 721 2.14 43.23 4.44
N GLU A 722 1.58 43.91 5.45
CA GLU A 722 1.46 45.36 5.52
C GLU A 722 2.75 46.16 5.27
N ASP A 723 3.93 45.59 5.51
CA ASP A 723 5.23 46.27 5.42
C ASP A 723 5.87 46.17 4.01
N GLU A 724 5.25 45.53 3.04
CA GLU A 724 5.78 45.36 1.64
C GLU A 724 5.03 46.30 0.64
N LYS A 725 4.50 47.42 1.12
CA LYS A 725 3.89 48.46 0.26
C LYS A 725 4.92 49.41 -0.28
#